data_5aafef86f30aca4e28f398ca20b0cd44
#
_entry.id   5aafef86f30aca4e28f398ca20b0cd44
#
_cell.length_a   1.000
_cell.length_b   1.000
_cell.length_c   1.000
_cell.angle_alpha   90.00
_cell.angle_beta   90.00
_cell.angle_gamma   90.00
#
_symmetry.space_group_name_H-M   'P 1'
#
loop_
_entity.id
_entity.type
_entity.pdbx_description
1 polymer ?
#
loop_
_entity_poly.entity_id
_entity_poly.type
_entity_poly.pdbx_seq_one_letter_code
_entity_poly.pdbx_strand_id
1 'polypeptide(L)'
;MKLIIAEKPSVAKSIASALGATSRADGFYEGNGLIVSWCLGHLITPMDAGRYNDRFKKWRFEDLPILPEPFRYEVLPRKKDAFDNLKQLMERKDVTSIVNACDAGREGELIFRLVMEQTGCRKPVERLWISSMEDEVIREGFQNLRPGTEYDPLYQSALCRQKADWLVGINATRLFSVLYHRTLNVGRVQTPTLAMLAEREQKIQSFQKEPYYHVRLTLPGVEAVSERIQRHDNAETARMACQNEDVICTSVVTEIKKEQPPKLLDLTTLQREANRILGYTAKQTLDYAQSLYEQKLLTYPRTDSRYLTTDMAETAVAVIHLAAKLPPFDQCSNFFPVVTDMISDKDVSDHHAIIPSMEIGRADIHHLPVGERNLLLLVCCKMLCASAESYVYETTTATFSCGGMTFTAKGTRVISEGWKEIEQIFRSMLKGNQEEETKQLPVFAEGQIVPMENAFVTEHFTTPPKPYSEDTLLSAMETAGKEDLPEDVERKGLGTPATRAVTIEKLIAAGFAERKGKSLIPTDAGMKLIAILPETLTSPMLTAEWEQQLTAIARGEADPSTFLNGICSMVTDLIQNHSHVSDTGKRLFAPDQIAVGNCPRCGRPVYEGRKNFFCSDRACGFVLWKNDHFWVSRKKELTRKMAADLLKRGRIYVKGLWSEKKGKAYDATVLLDDTGGKYINFKLEFQMKGR
;
A
#
# COMPACT_ATOMS: atom_id res chain seq x y z
N MET A 1 -19.38 -9.97 -38.81
CA MET A 1 -18.08 -9.55 -38.24
C MET A 1 -18.04 -9.93 -36.75
N LYS A 2 -16.85 -10.19 -36.17
CA LYS A 2 -16.66 -10.32 -34.76
C LYS A 2 -16.22 -8.95 -34.15
N LEU A 3 -16.82 -8.54 -33.04
CA LEU A 3 -16.40 -7.35 -32.28
C LEU A 3 -15.52 -7.78 -31.10
N ILE A 4 -14.28 -7.37 -31.11
CA ILE A 4 -13.31 -7.64 -30.04
C ILE A 4 -13.25 -6.42 -29.14
N ILE A 5 -13.40 -6.60 -27.82
CA ILE A 5 -13.39 -5.51 -26.85
C ILE A 5 -12.24 -5.73 -25.88
N ALA A 6 -11.24 -4.87 -25.96
CA ALA A 6 -10.09 -4.84 -25.05
C ALA A 6 -10.33 -3.92 -23.84
N GLU A 7 -9.54 -4.05 -22.79
CA GLU A 7 -9.64 -3.17 -21.61
C GLU A 7 -9.13 -1.75 -21.89
N LYS A 8 -8.13 -1.60 -22.80
CA LYS A 8 -7.43 -0.35 -23.06
C LYS A 8 -7.14 -0.15 -24.55
N PRO A 9 -6.97 1.12 -24.99
CA PRO A 9 -6.64 1.45 -26.38
C PRO A 9 -5.34 0.81 -26.87
N SER A 10 -4.30 0.75 -26.04
CA SER A 10 -2.99 0.15 -26.35
C SER A 10 -3.11 -1.34 -26.66
N VAL A 11 -3.84 -2.07 -25.82
CA VAL A 11 -4.13 -3.50 -26.00
C VAL A 11 -4.95 -3.74 -27.25
N ALA A 12 -5.99 -2.93 -27.49
CA ALA A 12 -6.79 -3.00 -28.72
C ALA A 12 -5.94 -2.80 -29.97
N LYS A 13 -5.00 -1.85 -29.95
CA LYS A 13 -4.06 -1.61 -31.05
C LYS A 13 -3.19 -2.83 -31.34
N SER A 14 -2.64 -3.47 -30.30
CA SER A 14 -1.82 -4.68 -30.44
C SER A 14 -2.62 -5.84 -31.04
N ILE A 15 -3.83 -6.07 -30.52
CA ILE A 15 -4.74 -7.11 -31.04
C ILE A 15 -5.13 -6.83 -32.50
N ALA A 16 -5.50 -5.59 -32.81
CA ALA A 16 -5.87 -5.17 -34.16
C ALA A 16 -4.72 -5.39 -35.14
N SER A 17 -3.51 -5.01 -34.79
CA SER A 17 -2.29 -5.22 -35.59
C SER A 17 -2.03 -6.72 -35.84
N ALA A 18 -2.04 -7.53 -34.78
CA ALA A 18 -1.76 -8.96 -34.85
C ALA A 18 -2.78 -9.72 -35.71
N LEU A 19 -4.06 -9.30 -35.68
CA LEU A 19 -5.16 -9.94 -36.40
C LEU A 19 -5.48 -9.30 -37.76
N GLY A 20 -4.77 -8.24 -38.17
CA GLY A 20 -4.94 -7.60 -39.47
C GLY A 20 -6.12 -6.63 -39.56
N ALA A 21 -6.68 -6.16 -38.45
CA ALA A 21 -7.69 -5.11 -38.44
C ALA A 21 -7.04 -3.71 -38.42
N THR A 22 -6.47 -3.30 -39.55
CA THR A 22 -5.55 -2.15 -39.64
C THR A 22 -6.22 -0.82 -39.98
N SER A 23 -7.47 -0.82 -40.47
CA SER A 23 -8.19 0.42 -40.76
C SER A 23 -8.64 1.09 -39.48
N ARG A 24 -8.08 2.26 -39.17
CA ARG A 24 -8.41 3.02 -37.96
C ARG A 24 -9.62 3.93 -38.17
N ALA A 25 -10.61 3.82 -37.30
CA ALA A 25 -11.73 4.73 -37.20
C ALA A 25 -11.75 5.39 -35.80
N ASP A 26 -12.72 6.27 -35.55
CA ASP A 26 -12.88 6.89 -34.23
C ASP A 26 -13.40 5.87 -33.23
N GLY A 27 -12.57 5.55 -32.26
CA GLY A 27 -12.88 4.60 -31.18
C GLY A 27 -12.74 3.11 -31.53
N PHE A 28 -12.28 2.72 -32.72
CA PHE A 28 -12.06 1.31 -33.10
C PHE A 28 -11.10 1.13 -34.28
N TYR A 29 -10.69 -0.13 -34.49
CA TYR A 29 -10.00 -0.59 -35.70
C TYR A 29 -10.90 -1.58 -36.41
N GLU A 30 -10.87 -1.58 -37.76
CA GLU A 30 -11.66 -2.50 -38.59
C GLU A 30 -10.81 -3.11 -39.68
N GLY A 31 -11.06 -4.35 -40.03
CA GLY A 31 -10.40 -5.09 -41.11
C GLY A 31 -10.47 -6.60 -40.90
N ASN A 32 -10.22 -7.35 -41.94
CA ASN A 32 -10.19 -8.81 -41.89
C ASN A 32 -11.44 -9.47 -41.26
N GLY A 33 -12.62 -8.86 -41.43
CA GLY A 33 -13.87 -9.36 -40.83
C GLY A 33 -14.01 -9.10 -39.32
N LEU A 34 -13.13 -8.27 -38.75
CA LEU A 34 -13.05 -7.96 -37.35
C LEU A 34 -13.25 -6.46 -37.08
N ILE A 35 -13.78 -6.14 -35.95
CA ILE A 35 -13.81 -4.81 -35.32
C ILE A 35 -13.13 -4.94 -33.98
N VAL A 36 -12.14 -4.10 -33.68
CA VAL A 36 -11.42 -4.10 -32.40
C VAL A 36 -11.62 -2.74 -31.74
N SER A 37 -12.31 -2.73 -30.61
CA SER A 37 -12.57 -1.55 -29.81
C SER A 37 -12.10 -1.78 -28.37
N TRP A 38 -12.32 -0.81 -27.46
CA TRP A 38 -11.79 -0.87 -26.12
C TRP A 38 -12.66 -0.17 -25.10
N CYS A 39 -12.55 -0.62 -23.86
CA CYS A 39 -12.89 0.14 -22.67
C CYS A 39 -11.78 1.14 -22.34
N LEU A 40 -12.01 1.97 -21.33
CA LEU A 40 -10.97 2.81 -20.68
C LEU A 40 -10.83 2.37 -19.22
N GLY A 41 -10.61 1.06 -18.97
CA GLY A 41 -10.85 0.41 -17.70
C GLY A 41 -12.35 0.41 -17.37
N HIS A 42 -12.74 0.44 -16.09
CA HIS A 42 -14.16 0.49 -15.71
C HIS A 42 -14.89 1.68 -16.34
N LEU A 43 -15.89 1.42 -17.15
CA LEU A 43 -16.83 2.42 -17.70
C LEU A 43 -18.05 2.58 -16.81
N ILE A 44 -18.34 1.57 -16.01
CA ILE A 44 -19.54 1.43 -15.21
C ILE A 44 -19.14 1.25 -13.74
N THR A 45 -19.91 1.85 -12.86
CA THR A 45 -19.69 1.83 -11.41
C THR A 45 -20.99 1.54 -10.68
N PRO A 46 -20.96 0.97 -9.46
CA PRO A 46 -22.13 0.96 -8.59
C PRO A 46 -22.67 2.39 -8.41
N MET A 47 -23.98 2.51 -8.47
CA MET A 47 -24.67 3.80 -8.32
C MET A 47 -24.44 4.38 -6.91
N ASP A 48 -24.23 5.70 -6.82
CA ASP A 48 -24.13 6.38 -5.53
C ASP A 48 -25.44 6.26 -4.74
N ALA A 49 -25.32 6.13 -3.41
CA ALA A 49 -26.49 5.98 -2.53
C ALA A 49 -27.52 7.11 -2.69
N GLY A 50 -27.08 8.34 -2.89
CA GLY A 50 -27.94 9.50 -3.09
C GLY A 50 -28.79 9.43 -4.36
N ARG A 51 -28.51 8.50 -5.29
CA ARG A 51 -29.29 8.25 -6.50
C ARG A 51 -30.32 7.14 -6.35
N TYR A 52 -30.20 6.31 -5.32
CA TYR A 52 -31.28 5.36 -4.95
C TYR A 52 -32.43 6.08 -4.25
N ASN A 53 -32.09 7.02 -3.35
CA ASN A 53 -33.07 7.82 -2.65
C ASN A 53 -32.42 9.15 -2.19
N ASP A 54 -33.15 10.27 -2.37
CA ASP A 54 -32.68 11.61 -2.00
C ASP A 54 -32.34 11.76 -0.51
N ARG A 55 -32.97 10.97 0.37
CA ARG A 55 -32.64 10.93 1.79
C ARG A 55 -31.18 10.61 2.05
N PHE A 56 -30.55 9.77 1.20
CA PHE A 56 -29.17 9.34 1.32
C PHE A 56 -28.15 10.39 0.83
N LYS A 57 -28.58 11.53 0.27
CA LYS A 57 -27.69 12.66 -0.08
C LYS A 57 -27.05 13.29 1.15
N LYS A 58 -27.77 13.32 2.27
CA LYS A 58 -27.23 13.74 3.57
C LYS A 58 -26.91 12.49 4.39
N TRP A 59 -25.76 12.51 5.07
CA TRP A 59 -25.38 11.41 5.92
C TRP A 59 -26.04 11.55 7.28
N ARG A 60 -26.86 10.59 7.63
CA ARG A 60 -27.60 10.52 8.90
C ARG A 60 -27.55 9.12 9.44
N PHE A 61 -27.56 8.95 10.74
CA PHE A 61 -27.56 7.64 11.39
C PHE A 61 -28.86 6.87 11.09
N GLU A 62 -29.99 7.57 11.08
CA GLU A 62 -31.32 6.99 10.87
C GLU A 62 -31.53 6.40 9.47
N ASP A 63 -30.66 6.75 8.52
CA ASP A 63 -30.68 6.25 7.16
C ASP A 63 -29.87 4.97 6.95
N LEU A 64 -29.23 4.45 8.00
CA LEU A 64 -28.43 3.22 7.96
C LEU A 64 -29.23 2.01 8.50
N PRO A 65 -29.00 0.80 7.96
CA PRO A 65 -28.11 0.45 6.86
C PRO A 65 -28.65 0.82 5.47
N ILE A 66 -27.73 1.10 4.53
CA ILE A 66 -28.06 1.26 3.11
C ILE A 66 -27.81 -0.07 2.41
N LEU A 67 -28.88 -0.79 2.13
CA LEU A 67 -28.92 -2.11 1.48
C LEU A 67 -29.85 -2.03 0.27
N PRO A 68 -29.36 -1.57 -0.90
CA PRO A 68 -30.22 -1.35 -2.04
C PRO A 68 -30.64 -2.67 -2.72
N GLU A 69 -31.95 -2.80 -3.00
CA GLU A 69 -32.53 -3.85 -3.83
C GLU A 69 -33.49 -3.22 -4.88
N PRO A 70 -33.26 -3.46 -6.18
CA PRO A 70 -32.08 -4.13 -6.77
C PRO A 70 -30.83 -3.25 -6.73
N PHE A 71 -29.65 -3.91 -6.73
CA PHE A 71 -28.38 -3.20 -6.86
C PHE A 71 -28.27 -2.61 -8.29
N ARG A 72 -27.96 -1.33 -8.41
CA ARG A 72 -27.94 -0.60 -9.68
C ARG A 72 -26.55 -0.07 -10.03
N TYR A 73 -26.33 0.06 -11.33
CA TYR A 73 -25.09 0.54 -11.90
C TYR A 73 -25.33 1.77 -12.77
N GLU A 74 -24.31 2.58 -12.95
CA GLU A 74 -24.34 3.75 -13.81
C GLU A 74 -23.06 3.90 -14.60
N VAL A 75 -23.17 4.50 -15.79
CA VAL A 75 -22.02 4.86 -16.63
C VAL A 75 -21.31 6.06 -16.00
N LEU A 76 -19.99 5.96 -15.85
CA LEU A 76 -19.16 7.07 -15.38
C LEU A 76 -19.26 8.27 -16.33
N PRO A 77 -19.67 9.47 -15.88
CA PRO A 77 -19.93 10.62 -16.75
C PRO A 77 -18.75 10.98 -17.67
N ARG A 78 -17.53 10.86 -17.16
CA ARG A 78 -16.29 11.16 -17.92
C ARG A 78 -15.92 10.11 -18.97
N LYS A 79 -16.62 8.96 -19.01
CA LYS A 79 -16.37 7.84 -19.90
C LYS A 79 -17.57 7.50 -20.75
N LYS A 80 -18.55 8.40 -20.79
CA LYS A 80 -19.81 8.21 -21.52
C LYS A 80 -19.56 8.01 -23.02
N ASP A 81 -18.69 8.80 -23.63
CA ASP A 81 -18.41 8.71 -25.05
C ASP A 81 -17.84 7.32 -25.44
N ALA A 82 -16.94 6.78 -24.62
CA ALA A 82 -16.41 5.43 -24.83
C ALA A 82 -17.48 4.34 -24.68
N PHE A 83 -18.39 4.50 -23.70
CA PHE A 83 -19.52 3.60 -23.54
C PHE A 83 -20.50 3.66 -24.73
N ASP A 84 -20.86 4.87 -25.16
CA ASP A 84 -21.79 5.09 -26.28
C ASP A 84 -21.22 4.54 -27.59
N ASN A 85 -19.90 4.68 -27.82
CA ASN A 85 -19.22 4.07 -28.95
C ASN A 85 -19.32 2.53 -28.91
N LEU A 86 -19.00 1.89 -27.79
CA LEU A 86 -19.13 0.43 -27.64
C LEU A 86 -20.57 -0.02 -27.86
N LYS A 87 -21.55 0.70 -27.35
CA LYS A 87 -22.97 0.41 -27.55
C LYS A 87 -23.34 0.44 -29.03
N GLN A 88 -22.94 1.51 -29.76
CA GLN A 88 -23.19 1.62 -31.21
C GLN A 88 -22.55 0.47 -31.97
N LEU A 89 -21.32 0.08 -31.65
CA LEU A 89 -20.64 -1.05 -32.28
C LEU A 89 -21.34 -2.39 -32.01
N MET A 90 -21.82 -2.60 -30.78
CA MET A 90 -22.59 -3.78 -30.40
C MET A 90 -23.95 -3.86 -31.09
N GLU A 91 -24.58 -2.73 -31.43
CA GLU A 91 -25.87 -2.64 -32.13
C GLU A 91 -25.74 -2.85 -33.66
N ARG A 92 -24.53 -2.79 -34.23
CA ARG A 92 -24.31 -3.02 -35.66
C ARG A 92 -24.89 -4.38 -36.09
N LYS A 93 -25.64 -4.40 -37.21
CA LYS A 93 -26.29 -5.61 -37.73
C LYS A 93 -25.31 -6.64 -38.29
N ASP A 94 -24.16 -6.19 -38.78
CA ASP A 94 -23.10 -7.04 -39.32
C ASP A 94 -22.20 -7.65 -38.24
N VAL A 95 -22.28 -7.18 -36.96
CA VAL A 95 -21.64 -7.81 -35.81
C VAL A 95 -22.49 -9.00 -35.37
N THR A 96 -21.95 -10.20 -35.43
CA THR A 96 -22.64 -11.45 -35.12
C THR A 96 -22.25 -12.04 -33.77
N SER A 97 -21.01 -11.78 -33.30
CA SER A 97 -20.52 -12.23 -32.01
C SER A 97 -19.54 -11.20 -31.40
N ILE A 98 -19.33 -11.30 -30.11
CA ILE A 98 -18.44 -10.40 -29.35
C ILE A 98 -17.35 -11.23 -28.68
N VAL A 99 -16.12 -10.75 -28.75
CA VAL A 99 -14.97 -11.36 -28.06
C VAL A 99 -14.57 -10.45 -26.90
N ASN A 100 -14.64 -11.01 -25.70
CA ASN A 100 -14.05 -10.36 -24.50
C ASN A 100 -12.52 -10.55 -24.55
N ALA A 101 -11.81 -9.48 -24.80
CA ALA A 101 -10.34 -9.39 -24.82
C ALA A 101 -9.84 -8.40 -23.75
N CYS A 102 -10.63 -8.15 -22.70
CA CYS A 102 -10.15 -7.47 -21.50
C CYS A 102 -9.10 -8.32 -20.77
N ASP A 103 -8.30 -7.71 -19.93
CA ASP A 103 -7.24 -8.40 -19.18
C ASP A 103 -7.76 -9.73 -18.60
N ALA A 104 -6.96 -10.78 -18.68
CA ALA A 104 -7.32 -12.09 -18.19
C ALA A 104 -7.35 -12.08 -16.64
N GLY A 105 -8.54 -12.23 -16.07
CA GLY A 105 -8.77 -12.16 -14.63
C GLY A 105 -10.16 -11.65 -14.24
N ARG A 106 -10.46 -11.70 -12.95
CA ARG A 106 -11.76 -11.28 -12.36
C ARG A 106 -12.16 -9.86 -12.75
N GLU A 107 -11.19 -8.92 -12.73
CA GLU A 107 -11.46 -7.51 -13.04
C GLU A 107 -11.82 -7.29 -14.51
N GLY A 108 -11.07 -7.88 -15.44
CA GLY A 108 -11.37 -7.77 -16.87
C GLY A 108 -12.71 -8.39 -17.24
N GLU A 109 -13.08 -9.50 -16.58
CA GLU A 109 -14.40 -10.11 -16.76
C GLU A 109 -15.51 -9.18 -16.23
N LEU A 110 -15.33 -8.56 -15.08
CA LEU A 110 -16.28 -7.60 -14.50
C LEU A 110 -16.46 -6.36 -15.41
N ILE A 111 -15.36 -5.78 -15.91
CA ILE A 111 -15.40 -4.61 -16.80
C ILE A 111 -16.24 -4.93 -18.03
N PHE A 112 -15.96 -6.04 -18.69
CA PHE A 112 -16.65 -6.44 -19.91
C PHE A 112 -18.13 -6.75 -19.68
N ARG A 113 -18.44 -7.57 -18.66
CA ARG A 113 -19.83 -8.03 -18.39
C ARG A 113 -20.74 -6.88 -17.97
N LEU A 114 -20.26 -5.93 -17.19
CA LEU A 114 -21.04 -4.74 -16.86
C LEU A 114 -21.36 -3.90 -18.10
N VAL A 115 -20.46 -3.83 -19.09
CA VAL A 115 -20.74 -3.15 -20.37
C VAL A 115 -21.81 -3.92 -21.16
N MET A 116 -21.73 -5.24 -21.22
CA MET A 116 -22.74 -6.07 -21.88
C MET A 116 -24.14 -5.88 -21.26
N GLU A 117 -24.22 -5.90 -19.91
CA GLU A 117 -25.47 -5.71 -19.18
C GLU A 117 -26.07 -4.30 -19.40
N GLN A 118 -25.24 -3.25 -19.30
CA GLN A 118 -25.72 -1.86 -19.43
C GLN A 118 -26.09 -1.49 -20.88
N THR A 119 -25.49 -2.14 -21.87
CA THR A 119 -25.88 -1.97 -23.28
C THR A 119 -27.12 -2.81 -23.63
N GLY A 120 -27.44 -3.83 -22.84
CA GLY A 120 -28.49 -4.81 -23.13
C GLY A 120 -28.16 -5.75 -24.29
N CYS A 121 -26.91 -5.86 -24.68
CA CYS A 121 -26.46 -6.71 -25.77
C CYS A 121 -26.59 -8.19 -25.39
N ARG A 122 -27.21 -9.00 -26.31
CA ARG A 122 -27.44 -10.44 -26.12
C ARG A 122 -26.73 -11.29 -27.16
N LYS A 123 -25.78 -10.71 -27.91
CA LYS A 123 -25.01 -11.47 -28.91
C LYS A 123 -24.12 -12.50 -28.23
N PRO A 124 -23.82 -13.64 -28.89
CA PRO A 124 -22.91 -14.65 -28.37
C PRO A 124 -21.57 -14.03 -27.97
N VAL A 125 -21.02 -14.47 -26.84
CA VAL A 125 -19.75 -14.01 -26.28
C VAL A 125 -18.74 -15.14 -26.29
N GLU A 126 -17.54 -14.84 -26.79
CA GLU A 126 -16.35 -15.68 -26.70
C GLU A 126 -15.28 -14.96 -25.86
N ARG A 127 -14.34 -15.68 -25.27
CA ARG A 127 -13.28 -15.15 -24.42
C ARG A 127 -11.92 -15.40 -25.05
N LEU A 128 -11.14 -14.32 -25.22
CA LEU A 128 -9.71 -14.36 -25.50
C LEU A 128 -8.96 -14.29 -24.15
N TRP A 129 -8.25 -15.37 -23.81
CA TRP A 129 -7.47 -15.47 -22.57
C TRP A 129 -6.00 -15.61 -22.92
N ILE A 130 -5.22 -14.56 -22.73
CA ILE A 130 -3.80 -14.49 -23.07
C ILE A 130 -3.00 -13.81 -21.96
N SER A 131 -1.76 -14.26 -21.78
CA SER A 131 -0.83 -13.76 -20.75
C SER A 131 0.27 -12.85 -21.32
N SER A 132 0.39 -12.75 -22.65
CA SER A 132 1.34 -11.88 -23.36
C SER A 132 0.67 -11.14 -24.51
N MET A 133 1.24 -9.98 -24.89
CA MET A 133 0.80 -9.18 -26.03
C MET A 133 1.63 -9.45 -27.31
N GLU A 134 2.43 -10.50 -27.34
CA GLU A 134 3.16 -10.91 -28.53
C GLU A 134 2.18 -11.33 -29.64
N ASP A 135 2.52 -11.02 -30.89
CA ASP A 135 1.61 -11.23 -32.03
C ASP A 135 1.25 -12.71 -32.22
N GLU A 136 2.18 -13.62 -31.95
CA GLU A 136 1.95 -15.06 -32.02
C GLU A 136 0.98 -15.54 -30.96
N VAL A 137 1.17 -15.11 -29.71
CA VAL A 137 0.27 -15.45 -28.61
C VAL A 137 -1.15 -14.92 -28.84
N ILE A 138 -1.28 -13.71 -29.42
CA ILE A 138 -2.58 -13.15 -29.77
C ILE A 138 -3.25 -13.98 -30.86
N ARG A 139 -2.53 -14.38 -31.93
CA ARG A 139 -3.08 -15.18 -33.02
C ARG A 139 -3.50 -16.57 -32.55
N GLU A 140 -2.67 -17.22 -31.75
CA GLU A 140 -2.96 -18.53 -31.21
C GLU A 140 -4.16 -18.48 -30.26
N GLY A 141 -4.19 -17.51 -29.30
CA GLY A 141 -5.31 -17.31 -28.41
C GLY A 141 -6.62 -17.02 -29.15
N PHE A 142 -6.56 -16.29 -30.28
CA PHE A 142 -7.74 -16.02 -31.10
C PHE A 142 -8.25 -17.25 -31.88
N GLN A 143 -7.39 -18.19 -32.20
CA GLN A 143 -7.78 -19.50 -32.78
C GLN A 143 -8.41 -20.40 -31.71
N ASN A 144 -8.09 -20.20 -30.45
CA ASN A 144 -8.54 -21.03 -29.31
C ASN A 144 -9.53 -20.28 -28.40
N LEU A 145 -10.42 -19.45 -28.95
CA LEU A 145 -11.45 -18.75 -28.19
C LEU A 145 -12.36 -19.74 -27.46
N ARG A 146 -12.68 -19.42 -26.20
CA ARG A 146 -13.59 -20.21 -25.39
C ARG A 146 -14.97 -19.57 -25.25
N PRO A 147 -16.03 -20.33 -25.02
CA PRO A 147 -17.34 -19.76 -24.72
C PRO A 147 -17.29 -18.82 -23.51
N GLY A 148 -17.90 -17.64 -23.63
CA GLY A 148 -17.94 -16.68 -22.52
C GLY A 148 -18.61 -17.22 -21.26
N THR A 149 -19.55 -18.19 -21.40
CA THR A 149 -20.26 -18.81 -20.28
C THR A 149 -19.37 -19.62 -19.34
N GLU A 150 -18.22 -20.11 -19.79
CA GLU A 150 -17.24 -20.78 -18.92
C GLU A 150 -16.71 -19.85 -17.82
N TYR A 151 -16.79 -18.54 -18.01
CA TYR A 151 -16.31 -17.50 -17.10
C TYR A 151 -17.41 -16.88 -16.22
N ASP A 152 -18.64 -17.42 -16.27
CA ASP A 152 -19.75 -16.92 -15.44
C ASP A 152 -19.47 -17.00 -13.93
N PRO A 153 -18.88 -18.09 -13.39
CA PRO A 153 -18.52 -18.13 -11.97
C PRO A 153 -17.45 -17.08 -11.60
N LEU A 154 -16.49 -16.83 -12.47
CA LEU A 154 -15.46 -15.81 -12.28
C LEU A 154 -16.08 -14.40 -12.23
N TYR A 155 -17.03 -14.10 -13.14
CA TYR A 155 -17.81 -12.87 -13.12
C TYR A 155 -18.62 -12.72 -11.83
N GLN A 156 -19.32 -13.77 -11.37
CA GLN A 156 -20.09 -13.73 -10.14
C GLN A 156 -19.21 -13.44 -8.92
N SER A 157 -18.01 -14.02 -8.85
CA SER A 157 -17.04 -13.74 -7.80
C SER A 157 -16.64 -12.25 -7.78
N ALA A 158 -16.31 -11.69 -8.96
CA ALA A 158 -15.94 -10.28 -9.08
C ALA A 158 -17.10 -9.34 -8.72
N LEU A 159 -18.31 -9.66 -9.15
CA LEU A 159 -19.52 -8.91 -8.85
C LEU A 159 -19.86 -8.93 -7.34
N CYS A 160 -19.77 -10.09 -6.70
CA CYS A 160 -19.95 -10.25 -5.26
C CYS A 160 -18.95 -9.41 -4.48
N ARG A 161 -17.67 -9.46 -4.87
CA ARG A 161 -16.62 -8.64 -4.26
C ARG A 161 -16.95 -7.15 -4.37
N GLN A 162 -17.30 -6.67 -5.57
CA GLN A 162 -17.61 -5.25 -5.79
C GLN A 162 -18.80 -4.80 -4.94
N LYS A 163 -19.89 -5.59 -4.89
CA LYS A 163 -21.08 -5.29 -4.07
C LYS A 163 -20.75 -5.29 -2.58
N ALA A 164 -20.00 -6.27 -2.09
CA ALA A 164 -19.60 -6.37 -0.70
C ALA A 164 -18.71 -5.21 -0.26
N ASP A 165 -17.69 -4.87 -1.06
CA ASP A 165 -16.81 -3.73 -0.81
C ASP A 165 -17.59 -2.41 -0.79
N TRP A 166 -18.60 -2.24 -1.67
CA TRP A 166 -19.49 -1.08 -1.67
C TRP A 166 -20.38 -1.03 -0.41
N LEU A 167 -21.03 -2.14 -0.05
CA LEU A 167 -21.95 -2.22 1.11
C LEU A 167 -21.21 -1.90 2.42
N VAL A 168 -20.07 -2.54 2.64
CA VAL A 168 -19.25 -2.27 3.85
C VAL A 168 -18.67 -0.87 3.83
N GLY A 169 -18.11 -0.48 2.71
CA GLY A 169 -17.47 0.83 2.56
C GLY A 169 -18.43 2.00 2.84
N ILE A 170 -19.63 1.99 2.23
CA ILE A 170 -20.58 3.09 2.40
C ILE A 170 -21.19 3.13 3.81
N ASN A 171 -21.58 1.96 4.35
CA ASN A 171 -22.24 1.89 5.64
C ASN A 171 -21.27 2.19 6.79
N ALA A 172 -20.10 1.55 6.83
CA ALA A 172 -19.11 1.81 7.87
C ALA A 172 -18.55 3.25 7.79
N THR A 173 -18.23 3.75 6.59
CA THR A 173 -17.78 5.14 6.42
C THR A 173 -18.81 6.13 6.94
N ARG A 174 -20.09 5.98 6.58
CA ARG A 174 -21.15 6.89 7.03
C ARG A 174 -21.42 6.78 8.51
N LEU A 175 -21.49 5.55 9.05
CA LEU A 175 -21.67 5.27 10.48
C LEU A 175 -20.66 6.04 11.32
N PHE A 176 -19.38 5.76 11.12
CA PHE A 176 -18.34 6.40 11.93
C PHE A 176 -18.17 7.87 11.64
N SER A 177 -18.37 8.30 10.38
CA SER A 177 -18.31 9.74 10.04
C SER A 177 -19.41 10.55 10.72
N VAL A 178 -20.62 10.02 10.79
CA VAL A 178 -21.77 10.69 11.45
C VAL A 178 -21.56 10.72 12.96
N LEU A 179 -21.15 9.60 13.56
CA LEU A 179 -20.91 9.51 15.00
C LEU A 179 -19.85 10.49 15.48
N TYR A 180 -18.75 10.63 14.72
CA TYR A 180 -17.59 11.44 15.13
C TYR A 180 -17.52 12.82 14.45
N HIS A 181 -18.54 13.18 13.65
CA HIS A 181 -18.63 14.47 12.93
C HIS A 181 -17.39 14.81 12.08
N ARG A 182 -16.76 13.80 11.49
CA ARG A 182 -15.60 13.90 10.59
C ARG A 182 -15.71 12.86 9.49
N THR A 183 -15.15 13.12 8.32
CA THR A 183 -15.05 12.11 7.26
C THR A 183 -14.04 11.05 7.67
N LEU A 184 -14.51 9.84 7.91
CA LEU A 184 -13.72 8.68 8.33
C LEU A 184 -13.94 7.56 7.33
N ASN A 185 -13.05 7.45 6.35
CA ASN A 185 -13.13 6.43 5.31
C ASN A 185 -12.75 5.06 5.88
N VAL A 186 -13.67 4.14 5.79
CA VAL A 186 -13.51 2.75 6.23
C VAL A 186 -13.62 1.82 5.02
N GLY A 187 -12.79 0.79 4.97
CA GLY A 187 -12.83 -0.19 3.89
C GLY A 187 -12.11 -1.48 4.27
N ARG A 188 -12.59 -2.60 3.73
CA ARG A 188 -12.18 -3.96 4.06
C ARG A 188 -10.67 -4.21 4.02
N VAL A 189 -9.96 -3.67 3.02
CA VAL A 189 -8.52 -3.85 2.88
C VAL A 189 -7.74 -2.66 3.48
N GLN A 190 -8.21 -1.44 3.25
CA GLN A 190 -7.48 -0.24 3.71
C GLN A 190 -7.46 -0.11 5.24
N THR A 191 -8.54 -0.51 5.92
CA THR A 191 -8.60 -0.38 7.39
C THR A 191 -7.64 -1.33 8.11
N PRO A 192 -7.60 -2.65 7.80
CA PRO A 192 -6.59 -3.52 8.38
C PRO A 192 -5.16 -3.13 8.00
N THR A 193 -4.93 -2.62 6.79
CA THR A 193 -3.61 -2.10 6.40
C THR A 193 -3.21 -0.91 7.27
N LEU A 194 -4.13 0.01 7.56
CA LEU A 194 -3.89 1.11 8.48
C LEU A 194 -3.67 0.62 9.91
N ALA A 195 -4.39 -0.42 10.36
CA ALA A 195 -4.20 -1.04 11.67
C ALA A 195 -2.78 -1.58 11.84
N MET A 196 -2.23 -2.24 10.82
CA MET A 196 -0.83 -2.71 10.84
C MET A 196 0.16 -1.56 11.03
N LEU A 197 -0.05 -0.42 10.34
CA LEU A 197 0.77 0.78 10.51
C LEU A 197 0.63 1.35 11.94
N ALA A 198 -0.60 1.41 12.46
CA ALA A 198 -0.90 1.94 13.78
C ALA A 198 -0.28 1.08 14.91
N GLU A 199 -0.40 -0.24 14.82
CA GLU A 199 0.23 -1.16 15.77
C GLU A 199 1.76 -1.06 15.75
N ARG A 200 2.36 -0.94 14.56
CA ARG A 200 3.80 -0.76 14.42
C ARG A 200 4.25 0.54 15.07
N GLU A 201 3.55 1.63 14.84
CA GLU A 201 3.83 2.92 15.44
C GLU A 201 3.66 2.89 16.95
N GLN A 202 2.63 2.24 17.47
CA GLN A 202 2.41 2.06 18.90
C GLN A 202 3.56 1.27 19.56
N LYS A 203 4.04 0.19 18.91
CA LYS A 203 5.21 -0.58 19.37
C LYS A 203 6.49 0.26 19.39
N ILE A 204 6.65 1.18 18.43
CA ILE A 204 7.79 2.11 18.39
C ILE A 204 7.68 3.14 19.53
N GLN A 205 6.52 3.74 19.71
CA GLN A 205 6.30 4.79 20.72
C GLN A 205 6.34 4.26 22.17
N SER A 206 5.88 3.02 22.40
CA SER A 206 5.91 2.37 23.70
C SER A 206 7.24 1.67 24.02
N PHE A 207 8.17 1.65 23.07
CA PHE A 207 9.44 0.93 23.21
C PHE A 207 10.31 1.58 24.28
N GLN A 208 10.76 0.76 25.22
CA GLN A 208 11.73 1.15 26.24
C GLN A 208 13.12 0.63 25.84
N LYS A 209 14.05 1.57 25.72
CA LYS A 209 15.44 1.28 25.37
C LYS A 209 16.15 0.69 26.59
N GLU A 210 16.61 -0.56 26.49
CA GLU A 210 17.34 -1.26 27.54
C GLU A 210 18.83 -1.42 27.17
N PRO A 211 19.76 -1.13 28.08
CA PRO A 211 21.17 -1.40 27.84
C PRO A 211 21.46 -2.90 27.94
N TYR A 212 22.47 -3.33 27.19
CA TYR A 212 23.10 -4.63 27.34
C TYR A 212 24.57 -4.55 26.94
N TYR A 213 25.34 -5.52 27.39
CA TYR A 213 26.78 -5.46 27.33
C TYR A 213 27.36 -6.74 26.71
N HIS A 214 28.49 -6.60 26.01
CA HIS A 214 29.33 -7.70 25.60
C HIS A 214 30.77 -7.47 26.09
N VAL A 215 31.42 -8.51 26.51
CA VAL A 215 32.87 -8.53 26.63
C VAL A 215 33.45 -8.90 25.29
N ARG A 216 34.43 -8.15 24.81
CA ARG A 216 35.16 -8.42 23.57
C ARG A 216 36.60 -8.70 23.89
N LEU A 217 37.15 -9.78 23.28
CA LEU A 217 38.55 -10.10 23.29
C LEU A 217 39.16 -9.74 21.95
N THR A 218 40.21 -8.92 21.96
CA THR A 218 41.04 -8.67 20.77
C THR A 218 42.08 -9.78 20.70
N LEU A 219 41.99 -10.60 19.66
CA LEU A 219 42.91 -11.66 19.36
C LEU A 219 43.66 -11.36 18.04
N PRO A 220 44.80 -11.98 17.73
CA PRO A 220 45.50 -11.73 16.49
C PRO A 220 44.61 -11.89 15.24
N GLY A 221 44.31 -10.78 14.58
CA GLY A 221 43.51 -10.74 13.36
C GLY A 221 42.01 -10.91 13.52
N VAL A 222 41.47 -10.99 14.77
CA VAL A 222 40.03 -11.17 14.99
C VAL A 222 39.55 -10.65 16.34
N GLU A 223 38.30 -10.27 16.44
CA GLU A 223 37.62 -10.02 17.72
C GLU A 223 36.67 -11.19 18.05
N ALA A 224 36.78 -11.74 19.25
CA ALA A 224 35.83 -12.69 19.81
C ALA A 224 34.87 -11.99 20.79
N VAL A 225 33.59 -12.33 20.73
CA VAL A 225 32.53 -11.65 21.46
C VAL A 225 31.78 -12.62 22.35
N SER A 226 31.53 -12.21 23.63
CA SER A 226 30.74 -12.99 24.58
C SER A 226 29.25 -13.00 24.21
N GLU A 227 28.49 -13.86 24.86
CA GLU A 227 27.04 -13.74 24.88
C GLU A 227 26.59 -12.39 25.50
N ARG A 228 25.30 -12.06 25.34
CA ARG A 228 24.71 -10.83 25.86
C ARG A 228 24.65 -10.86 27.38
N ILE A 229 25.18 -9.81 28.01
CA ILE A 229 25.17 -9.61 29.47
C ILE A 229 24.23 -8.41 29.78
N GLN A 230 23.33 -8.58 30.73
CA GLN A 230 22.33 -7.55 31.03
C GLN A 230 22.81 -6.42 31.95
N ARG A 231 23.81 -6.68 32.80
CA ARG A 231 24.31 -5.72 33.79
C ARG A 231 25.76 -5.37 33.56
N HIS A 232 26.08 -4.08 33.60
CA HIS A 232 27.44 -3.58 33.41
C HIS A 232 28.43 -4.20 34.40
N ASP A 233 28.06 -4.28 35.71
CA ASP A 233 28.94 -4.82 36.74
C ASP A 233 29.31 -6.27 36.44
N ASN A 234 28.37 -7.08 35.92
CA ASN A 234 28.64 -8.47 35.55
C ASN A 234 29.60 -8.54 34.34
N ALA A 235 29.45 -7.61 33.36
CA ALA A 235 30.33 -7.53 32.21
C ALA A 235 31.75 -7.11 32.63
N GLU A 236 31.92 -6.17 33.55
CA GLU A 236 33.22 -5.78 34.08
C GLU A 236 33.87 -6.90 34.89
N THR A 237 33.08 -7.58 35.74
CA THR A 237 33.58 -8.78 36.47
C THR A 237 34.08 -9.84 35.52
N ALA A 238 33.34 -10.12 34.46
CA ALA A 238 33.70 -11.06 33.42
C ALA A 238 34.96 -10.63 32.66
N ARG A 239 35.08 -9.35 32.32
CA ARG A 239 36.28 -8.78 31.71
C ARG A 239 37.50 -8.92 32.58
N MET A 240 37.36 -8.63 33.87
CA MET A 240 38.49 -8.79 34.85
C MET A 240 38.91 -10.21 34.99
N ALA A 241 37.98 -11.18 35.00
CA ALA A 241 38.29 -12.61 35.03
C ALA A 241 39.13 -13.05 33.84
N CYS A 242 38.95 -12.41 32.65
CA CYS A 242 39.72 -12.73 31.45
C CYS A 242 41.15 -12.15 31.47
N GLN A 243 41.43 -11.10 32.24
CA GLN A 243 42.72 -10.36 32.16
C GLN A 243 43.97 -11.17 32.47
N ASN A 244 43.85 -12.24 33.30
CA ASN A 244 44.97 -13.05 33.74
C ASN A 244 44.82 -14.53 33.35
N GLU A 245 43.93 -14.83 32.44
CA GLU A 245 43.61 -16.17 31.99
C GLU A 245 43.98 -16.38 30.53
N ASP A 246 44.38 -17.58 30.19
CA ASP A 246 44.65 -17.98 28.81
C ASP A 246 43.35 -18.05 27.99
N VAL A 247 43.37 -17.56 26.76
CA VAL A 247 42.28 -17.75 25.81
C VAL A 247 42.52 -19.06 25.08
N ILE A 248 41.67 -20.05 25.31
CA ILE A 248 41.78 -21.37 24.71
C ILE A 248 40.72 -21.54 23.64
N CYS A 249 41.12 -21.87 22.43
CA CYS A 249 40.18 -22.23 21.36
C CYS A 249 39.59 -23.62 21.70
N THR A 250 38.28 -23.65 22.02
CA THR A 250 37.58 -24.86 22.44
C THR A 250 36.96 -25.64 21.31
N SER A 251 36.59 -24.96 20.22
CA SER A 251 36.10 -25.61 19.01
C SER A 251 36.21 -24.70 17.78
N VAL A 252 36.36 -25.33 16.62
CA VAL A 252 36.30 -24.66 15.32
C VAL A 252 35.34 -25.44 14.45
N VAL A 253 34.17 -24.82 14.16
CA VAL A 253 33.13 -25.44 13.33
C VAL A 253 33.05 -24.71 12.01
N THR A 254 33.24 -25.47 10.93
CA THR A 254 33.13 -24.97 9.55
C THR A 254 31.92 -25.62 8.89
N GLU A 255 31.01 -24.79 8.36
CA GLU A 255 29.80 -25.20 7.67
C GLU A 255 29.78 -24.61 6.26
N ILE A 256 29.53 -25.46 5.28
CA ILE A 256 29.23 -24.98 3.92
C ILE A 256 27.75 -24.70 3.83
N LYS A 257 27.41 -23.46 3.48
CA LYS A 257 26.04 -22.98 3.29
C LYS A 257 25.78 -22.72 1.82
N LYS A 258 24.58 -23.12 1.39
CA LYS A 258 24.14 -22.99 0.02
C LYS A 258 22.83 -22.18 0.02
N GLU A 259 22.85 -21.01 -0.62
CA GLU A 259 21.65 -20.20 -0.87
C GLU A 259 21.15 -20.45 -2.29
N GLN A 260 19.93 -20.97 -2.39
CA GLN A 260 19.32 -21.27 -3.68
C GLN A 260 19.06 -19.98 -4.48
N PRO A 261 19.02 -20.04 -5.81
CA PRO A 261 18.57 -18.95 -6.65
C PRO A 261 17.19 -18.44 -6.24
N PRO A 262 16.94 -17.13 -6.38
CA PRO A 262 15.61 -16.58 -6.11
C PRO A 262 14.60 -17.11 -7.14
N LYS A 263 13.33 -17.27 -6.75
CA LYS A 263 12.27 -17.57 -7.70
C LYS A 263 12.01 -16.36 -8.61
N LEU A 264 11.32 -16.59 -9.71
CA LEU A 264 10.81 -15.52 -10.58
C LEU A 264 9.89 -14.57 -9.81
N LEU A 265 9.47 -13.51 -10.47
CA LEU A 265 8.71 -12.42 -9.86
C LEU A 265 7.21 -12.56 -10.10
N ASP A 266 6.43 -12.51 -9.01
CA ASP A 266 5.05 -12.03 -9.04
C ASP A 266 5.03 -10.50 -8.89
N LEU A 267 3.83 -9.88 -8.98
CA LEU A 267 3.72 -8.43 -8.84
C LEU A 267 4.15 -7.93 -7.47
N THR A 268 3.80 -8.62 -6.39
CA THR A 268 4.17 -8.20 -5.03
C THR A 268 5.68 -8.23 -4.83
N THR A 269 6.33 -9.31 -5.26
CA THR A 269 7.79 -9.44 -5.18
C THR A 269 8.48 -8.40 -6.05
N LEU A 270 7.97 -8.13 -7.26
CA LEU A 270 8.49 -7.07 -8.13
C LEU A 270 8.41 -5.70 -7.46
N GLN A 271 7.27 -5.36 -6.85
CA GLN A 271 7.08 -4.10 -6.12
C GLN A 271 8.02 -3.98 -4.93
N ARG A 272 8.23 -5.06 -4.18
CA ARG A 272 9.15 -5.12 -3.04
C ARG A 272 10.61 -4.94 -3.46
N GLU A 273 11.04 -5.67 -4.49
CA GLU A 273 12.41 -5.55 -5.02
C GLU A 273 12.67 -4.17 -5.63
N ALA A 274 11.72 -3.62 -6.40
CA ALA A 274 11.83 -2.28 -6.95
C ALA A 274 11.88 -1.20 -5.86
N ASN A 275 11.10 -1.33 -4.78
CA ASN A 275 11.18 -0.41 -3.64
C ASN A 275 12.53 -0.51 -2.92
N ARG A 276 13.03 -1.73 -2.69
CA ARG A 276 14.29 -1.98 -2.01
C ARG A 276 15.50 -1.48 -2.80
N ILE A 277 15.56 -1.78 -4.10
CA ILE A 277 16.72 -1.55 -4.96
C ILE A 277 16.65 -0.18 -5.64
N LEU A 278 15.51 0.14 -6.28
CA LEU A 278 15.33 1.33 -7.11
C LEU A 278 14.68 2.49 -6.35
N GLY A 279 14.08 2.24 -5.16
CA GLY A 279 13.36 3.24 -4.38
C GLY A 279 11.99 3.62 -4.95
N TYR A 280 11.44 2.81 -5.88
CA TYR A 280 10.13 3.07 -6.47
C TYR A 280 9.00 2.72 -5.51
N THR A 281 7.91 3.48 -5.56
CA THR A 281 6.69 3.09 -4.85
C THR A 281 6.04 1.89 -5.54
N ALA A 282 5.20 1.16 -4.80
CA ALA A 282 4.44 0.04 -5.35
C ALA A 282 3.55 0.47 -6.55
N LYS A 283 3.01 1.71 -6.47
CA LYS A 283 2.21 2.28 -7.56
C LYS A 283 3.05 2.60 -8.79
N GLN A 284 4.21 3.24 -8.63
CA GLN A 284 5.14 3.50 -9.73
C GLN A 284 5.59 2.21 -10.41
N THR A 285 5.93 1.19 -9.62
CA THR A 285 6.33 -0.12 -10.13
C THR A 285 5.23 -0.76 -10.98
N LEU A 286 3.98 -0.73 -10.50
CA LEU A 286 2.84 -1.24 -11.25
C LEU A 286 2.61 -0.47 -12.56
N ASP A 287 2.73 0.86 -12.52
CA ASP A 287 2.52 1.69 -13.71
C ASP A 287 3.60 1.43 -14.76
N TYR A 288 4.86 1.32 -14.35
CA TYR A 288 5.97 1.00 -15.26
C TYR A 288 5.85 -0.42 -15.82
N ALA A 289 5.52 -1.41 -14.99
CA ALA A 289 5.33 -2.78 -15.44
C ALA A 289 4.15 -2.88 -16.44
N GLN A 290 3.06 -2.15 -16.19
CA GLN A 290 1.93 -2.09 -17.11
C GLN A 290 2.31 -1.44 -18.45
N SER A 291 3.08 -0.35 -18.42
CA SER A 291 3.59 0.31 -19.60
C SER A 291 4.50 -0.62 -20.43
N LEU A 292 5.40 -1.33 -19.78
CA LEU A 292 6.31 -2.29 -20.42
C LEU A 292 5.55 -3.48 -21.03
N TYR A 293 4.50 -3.98 -20.37
CA TYR A 293 3.60 -4.98 -20.92
C TYR A 293 2.87 -4.49 -22.19
N GLU A 294 2.34 -3.26 -22.16
CA GLU A 294 1.67 -2.65 -23.31
C GLU A 294 2.64 -2.38 -24.48
N GLN A 295 3.93 -2.20 -24.18
CA GLN A 295 5.02 -2.11 -25.15
C GLN A 295 5.55 -3.50 -25.59
N LYS A 296 4.93 -4.57 -25.12
CA LYS A 296 5.31 -5.98 -25.41
C LYS A 296 6.69 -6.40 -24.85
N LEU A 297 7.24 -5.68 -23.88
CA LEU A 297 8.56 -5.96 -23.33
C LEU A 297 8.52 -6.84 -22.07
N LEU A 298 7.37 -6.92 -21.39
CA LEU A 298 7.11 -7.80 -20.27
C LEU A 298 5.85 -8.62 -20.49
N THR A 299 5.74 -9.75 -19.81
CA THR A 299 4.50 -10.51 -19.66
C THR A 299 3.51 -9.80 -18.73
N TYR A 300 2.29 -10.31 -18.62
CA TYR A 300 1.23 -9.66 -17.83
C TYR A 300 1.63 -9.43 -16.37
N PRO A 301 1.61 -8.17 -15.88
CA PRO A 301 2.22 -7.86 -14.59
C PRO A 301 1.35 -8.18 -13.37
N ARG A 302 0.03 -8.41 -13.53
CA ARG A 302 -0.87 -8.64 -12.39
C ARG A 302 -1.04 -10.14 -12.11
N THR A 303 0.06 -10.79 -11.81
CA THR A 303 0.12 -12.22 -11.46
C THR A 303 0.54 -12.40 -10.00
N ASP A 304 0.10 -13.49 -9.39
CA ASP A 304 0.51 -13.99 -8.08
C ASP A 304 1.43 -15.22 -8.19
N SER A 305 1.68 -15.72 -9.43
CA SER A 305 2.59 -16.82 -9.67
C SER A 305 4.05 -16.37 -9.79
N ARG A 306 4.93 -17.20 -9.30
CA ARG A 306 6.39 -17.07 -9.41
C ARG A 306 7.03 -18.20 -10.22
N TYR A 307 6.21 -18.85 -11.07
CA TYR A 307 6.59 -19.98 -11.89
C TYR A 307 6.10 -19.81 -13.32
N LEU A 308 6.71 -20.56 -14.23
CA LEU A 308 6.30 -20.72 -15.62
C LEU A 308 5.63 -22.07 -15.83
N THR A 309 4.88 -22.23 -16.90
CA THR A 309 4.31 -23.49 -17.32
C THR A 309 5.28 -24.31 -18.17
N THR A 310 5.06 -25.60 -18.27
CA THR A 310 5.97 -26.54 -18.98
C THR A 310 6.15 -26.14 -20.45
N ASP A 311 5.13 -25.66 -21.14
CA ASP A 311 5.18 -25.20 -22.53
C ASP A 311 6.07 -23.96 -22.73
N MET A 312 6.36 -23.19 -21.68
CA MET A 312 7.22 -22.02 -21.73
C MET A 312 8.72 -22.33 -21.56
N ALA A 313 9.13 -23.58 -21.34
CA ALA A 313 10.52 -23.91 -21.04
C ALA A 313 11.51 -23.45 -22.13
N GLU A 314 11.19 -23.68 -23.39
CA GLU A 314 12.04 -23.27 -24.52
C GLU A 314 12.08 -21.74 -24.67
N THR A 315 10.93 -21.09 -24.56
CA THR A 315 10.82 -19.62 -24.57
C THR A 315 11.63 -18.99 -23.43
N ALA A 316 11.58 -19.57 -22.23
CA ALA A 316 12.37 -19.09 -21.09
C ALA A 316 13.87 -19.12 -21.39
N VAL A 317 14.40 -20.21 -21.93
CA VAL A 317 15.81 -20.31 -22.32
C VAL A 317 16.17 -19.23 -23.35
N ALA A 318 15.34 -19.03 -24.36
CA ALA A 318 15.58 -18.02 -25.40
C ALA A 318 15.60 -16.60 -24.81
N VAL A 319 14.63 -16.25 -23.94
CA VAL A 319 14.55 -14.95 -23.29
C VAL A 319 15.74 -14.72 -22.34
N ILE A 320 16.18 -15.74 -21.61
CA ILE A 320 17.37 -15.67 -20.74
C ILE A 320 18.60 -15.31 -21.56
N HIS A 321 18.80 -15.96 -22.72
CA HIS A 321 19.93 -15.63 -23.61
C HIS A 321 19.84 -14.21 -24.20
N LEU A 322 18.64 -13.70 -24.45
CA LEU A 322 18.46 -12.31 -24.87
C LEU A 322 18.78 -11.34 -23.72
N ALA A 323 18.27 -11.60 -22.53
CA ALA A 323 18.53 -10.79 -21.35
C ALA A 323 20.02 -10.74 -20.98
N ALA A 324 20.74 -11.86 -21.11
CA ALA A 324 22.18 -11.94 -20.86
C ALA A 324 23.03 -11.12 -21.85
N LYS A 325 22.47 -10.75 -23.02
CA LYS A 325 23.15 -9.88 -23.99
C LYS A 325 22.95 -8.38 -23.72
N LEU A 326 22.00 -8.02 -22.85
CA LEU A 326 21.73 -6.63 -22.52
C LEU A 326 22.77 -6.07 -21.54
N PRO A 327 23.31 -4.86 -21.76
CA PRO A 327 24.08 -4.20 -20.73
C PRO A 327 23.24 -3.97 -19.46
N PRO A 328 23.78 -4.25 -18.26
CA PRO A 328 25.18 -4.58 -17.94
C PRO A 328 25.50 -6.09 -17.91
N PHE A 329 24.56 -6.97 -18.28
CA PHE A 329 24.68 -8.43 -18.12
C PHE A 329 25.54 -9.10 -19.20
N ASP A 330 25.86 -8.41 -20.30
CA ASP A 330 26.77 -8.84 -21.36
C ASP A 330 28.18 -9.19 -20.86
N GLN A 331 28.52 -8.77 -19.63
CA GLN A 331 29.76 -9.13 -18.95
C GLN A 331 29.74 -10.56 -18.35
N CYS A 332 28.57 -11.16 -18.21
CA CYS A 332 28.41 -12.54 -17.71
C CYS A 332 28.76 -13.56 -18.83
N SER A 333 30.04 -13.79 -19.07
CA SER A 333 30.52 -14.42 -20.30
C SER A 333 30.27 -15.95 -20.44
N ASN A 334 29.83 -16.68 -19.40
CA ASN A 334 29.62 -18.13 -19.44
C ASN A 334 28.34 -18.54 -18.70
N PHE A 335 27.19 -18.10 -19.20
CA PHE A 335 25.94 -18.38 -18.55
C PHE A 335 25.23 -19.60 -19.15
N PHE A 336 25.08 -20.67 -18.37
CA PHE A 336 24.29 -21.84 -18.73
C PHE A 336 22.99 -21.82 -17.90
N PRO A 337 21.83 -21.49 -18.52
CA PRO A 337 20.58 -21.33 -17.77
C PRO A 337 20.03 -22.68 -17.29
N VAL A 338 19.66 -22.75 -16.00
CA VAL A 338 18.88 -23.85 -15.43
C VAL A 338 17.45 -23.41 -15.26
N VAL A 339 16.52 -23.94 -16.05
CA VAL A 339 15.12 -23.52 -16.05
C VAL A 339 14.19 -24.47 -15.31
N THR A 340 14.66 -25.67 -14.90
CA THR A 340 13.82 -26.69 -14.25
C THR A 340 13.15 -26.20 -13.00
N ASP A 341 13.82 -25.41 -12.18
CA ASP A 341 13.28 -24.89 -10.91
C ASP A 341 12.34 -23.70 -11.09
N MET A 342 12.22 -23.18 -12.32
CA MET A 342 11.27 -22.11 -12.67
C MET A 342 9.93 -22.66 -13.14
N ILE A 343 9.83 -23.97 -13.49
CA ILE A 343 8.67 -24.59 -14.11
C ILE A 343 7.82 -25.31 -13.07
N SER A 344 6.53 -24.97 -12.99
CA SER A 344 5.58 -25.66 -12.13
C SER A 344 4.15 -25.35 -12.58
N ASP A 345 3.53 -26.25 -13.36
CA ASP A 345 2.15 -26.06 -13.84
C ASP A 345 1.13 -25.96 -12.68
N LYS A 346 1.38 -26.66 -11.58
CA LYS A 346 0.48 -26.64 -10.40
C LYS A 346 0.48 -25.30 -9.65
N ASP A 347 1.57 -24.51 -9.75
CA ASP A 347 1.76 -23.23 -9.06
C ASP A 347 1.48 -22.03 -9.99
N VAL A 348 0.96 -22.29 -11.19
CA VAL A 348 0.44 -21.28 -12.13
C VAL A 348 -1.07 -21.42 -12.17
N SER A 349 -1.77 -20.34 -11.76
CA SER A 349 -3.25 -20.30 -11.80
C SER A 349 -3.74 -19.66 -13.12
N ASP A 350 -3.96 -18.35 -13.08
CA ASP A 350 -4.45 -17.59 -14.24
C ASP A 350 -3.31 -17.11 -15.15
N HIS A 351 -2.16 -16.77 -14.55
CA HIS A 351 -1.00 -16.23 -15.23
C HIS A 351 0.30 -16.76 -14.62
N HIS A 352 1.30 -16.96 -15.47
CA HIS A 352 2.66 -17.28 -15.06
C HIS A 352 3.39 -16.04 -14.50
N ALA A 353 4.62 -16.24 -14.01
CA ALA A 353 5.48 -15.19 -13.46
C ALA A 353 5.77 -14.06 -14.47
N ILE A 354 6.13 -12.89 -13.93
CA ILE A 354 6.57 -11.73 -14.72
C ILE A 354 7.98 -12.01 -15.23
N ILE A 355 8.11 -12.08 -16.56
CA ILE A 355 9.39 -12.23 -17.27
C ILE A 355 9.48 -11.23 -18.43
N PRO A 356 10.67 -10.94 -18.94
CA PRO A 356 10.81 -10.24 -20.21
C PRO A 356 10.21 -11.07 -21.36
N SER A 357 9.77 -10.42 -22.41
CA SER A 357 9.33 -11.09 -23.65
C SER A 357 10.46 -11.25 -24.65
N MET A 358 10.21 -11.97 -25.74
CA MET A 358 11.16 -12.10 -26.86
C MET A 358 11.47 -10.76 -27.55
N GLU A 359 10.59 -9.77 -27.43
CA GLU A 359 10.77 -8.45 -28.04
C GLU A 359 11.92 -7.64 -27.44
N ILE A 360 12.44 -8.00 -26.25
CA ILE A 360 13.64 -7.34 -25.69
C ILE A 360 14.87 -7.46 -26.59
N GLY A 361 14.95 -8.52 -27.41
CA GLY A 361 16.04 -8.71 -28.37
C GLY A 361 16.00 -7.76 -29.58
N ARG A 362 14.87 -7.10 -29.82
CA ARG A 362 14.66 -6.19 -30.96
C ARG A 362 14.49 -4.74 -30.49
N ALA A 363 14.13 -4.53 -29.23
CA ALA A 363 13.83 -3.21 -28.67
C ALA A 363 15.11 -2.43 -28.37
N ASP A 364 15.11 -1.15 -28.69
CA ASP A 364 16.12 -0.22 -28.18
C ASP A 364 15.71 0.27 -26.79
N ILE A 365 16.20 -0.45 -25.78
CA ILE A 365 15.89 -0.13 -24.36
C ILE A 365 16.43 1.23 -23.90
N HIS A 366 17.39 1.83 -24.64
CA HIS A 366 17.94 3.14 -24.29
C HIS A 366 16.95 4.28 -24.51
N HIS A 367 15.96 4.09 -25.40
CA HIS A 367 14.89 5.06 -25.64
C HIS A 367 13.75 4.99 -24.58
N LEU A 368 13.74 3.97 -23.72
CA LEU A 368 12.78 3.88 -22.64
C LEU A 368 13.01 4.98 -21.58
N PRO A 369 11.93 5.53 -20.99
CA PRO A 369 12.05 6.35 -19.78
C PRO A 369 12.89 5.63 -18.73
N VAL A 370 13.73 6.39 -18.00
CA VAL A 370 14.69 5.82 -17.04
C VAL A 370 14.03 4.88 -16.03
N GLY A 371 12.82 5.21 -15.55
CA GLY A 371 12.09 4.38 -14.60
C GLY A 371 11.67 3.04 -15.19
N GLU A 372 11.15 3.03 -16.40
CA GLU A 372 10.74 1.80 -17.11
C GLU A 372 11.96 0.95 -17.47
N ARG A 373 13.03 1.57 -17.98
CA ARG A 373 14.27 0.88 -18.29
C ARG A 373 14.88 0.19 -17.07
N ASN A 374 14.98 0.88 -15.96
CA ASN A 374 15.53 0.30 -14.74
C ASN A 374 14.66 -0.85 -14.20
N LEU A 375 13.34 -0.74 -14.33
CA LEU A 375 12.43 -1.82 -13.95
C LEU A 375 12.57 -3.03 -14.88
N LEU A 376 12.67 -2.83 -16.19
CA LEU A 376 12.93 -3.90 -17.17
C LEU A 376 14.24 -4.63 -16.85
N LEU A 377 15.31 -3.87 -16.61
CA LEU A 377 16.61 -4.45 -16.24
C LEU A 377 16.56 -5.18 -14.90
N LEU A 378 15.76 -4.72 -13.93
CA LEU A 378 15.52 -5.47 -12.69
C LEU A 378 14.86 -6.82 -12.96
N VAL A 379 13.83 -6.86 -13.83
CA VAL A 379 13.16 -8.11 -14.20
C VAL A 379 14.13 -9.06 -14.95
N CYS A 380 14.92 -8.52 -15.88
CA CYS A 380 15.98 -9.28 -16.56
C CYS A 380 16.99 -9.85 -15.53
N CYS A 381 17.48 -9.03 -14.61
CA CYS A 381 18.38 -9.43 -13.54
C CYS A 381 17.79 -10.60 -12.74
N LYS A 382 16.55 -10.50 -12.31
CA LYS A 382 15.91 -11.53 -11.49
C LYS A 382 15.67 -12.84 -12.26
N MET A 383 15.36 -12.76 -13.54
CA MET A 383 15.25 -13.93 -14.41
C MET A 383 16.61 -14.63 -14.58
N LEU A 384 17.67 -13.87 -14.81
CA LEU A 384 19.04 -14.38 -14.88
C LEU A 384 19.47 -15.01 -13.55
N CYS A 385 19.22 -14.33 -12.42
CA CYS A 385 19.51 -14.87 -11.10
C CYS A 385 18.76 -16.19 -10.84
N ALA A 386 17.47 -16.27 -11.21
CA ALA A 386 16.65 -17.45 -11.01
C ALA A 386 17.12 -18.66 -11.80
N SER A 387 17.82 -18.45 -12.94
CA SER A 387 18.39 -19.51 -13.79
C SER A 387 19.86 -19.82 -13.54
N ALA A 388 20.49 -19.13 -12.57
CA ALA A 388 21.89 -19.31 -12.26
C ALA A 388 22.12 -20.38 -11.17
N GLU A 389 23.38 -20.72 -10.92
CA GLU A 389 23.78 -21.61 -9.85
C GLU A 389 23.58 -20.96 -8.46
N SER A 390 23.54 -21.81 -7.44
CA SER A 390 23.44 -21.37 -6.06
C SER A 390 24.67 -20.60 -5.60
N TYR A 391 24.46 -19.61 -4.74
CA TYR A 391 25.55 -19.00 -3.99
C TYR A 391 26.02 -19.94 -2.90
N VAL A 392 27.34 -20.26 -2.88
CA VAL A 392 27.94 -21.18 -1.93
C VAL A 392 29.01 -20.47 -1.13
N TYR A 393 28.93 -20.55 0.17
CA TYR A 393 29.90 -19.95 1.08
C TYR A 393 30.14 -20.83 2.29
N GLU A 394 31.31 -20.67 2.85
CA GLU A 394 31.76 -21.33 4.07
C GLU A 394 31.64 -20.35 5.24
N THR A 395 31.02 -20.76 6.31
CA THR A 395 30.99 -20.03 7.58
C THR A 395 31.82 -20.77 8.60
N THR A 396 32.89 -20.16 9.11
CA THR A 396 33.69 -20.70 10.20
C THR A 396 33.34 -19.99 11.49
N THR A 397 32.99 -20.73 12.52
CA THR A 397 32.76 -20.23 13.88
C THR A 397 33.83 -20.82 14.80
N ALA A 398 34.70 -19.98 15.33
CA ALA A 398 35.66 -20.34 16.35
C ALA A 398 35.08 -19.96 17.73
N THR A 399 35.15 -20.91 18.66
CA THR A 399 34.69 -20.73 20.06
C THR A 399 35.90 -20.73 20.97
N PHE A 400 35.94 -19.75 21.88
CA PHE A 400 37.04 -19.60 22.82
C PHE A 400 36.52 -19.62 24.24
N SER A 401 37.30 -20.15 25.18
CA SER A 401 37.08 -20.07 26.61
C SER A 401 38.12 -19.15 27.24
N CYS A 402 37.68 -18.24 28.11
CA CYS A 402 38.56 -17.37 28.89
C CYS A 402 37.79 -16.90 30.13
N GLY A 403 38.44 -16.93 31.31
CA GLY A 403 37.83 -16.46 32.56
C GLY A 403 36.50 -17.12 32.92
N GLY A 404 36.32 -18.41 32.55
CA GLY A 404 35.06 -19.14 32.77
C GLY A 404 33.93 -18.77 31.83
N MET A 405 34.18 -17.96 30.81
CA MET A 405 33.19 -17.53 29.82
C MET A 405 33.51 -18.06 28.41
N THR A 406 32.48 -18.11 27.58
CA THR A 406 32.56 -18.48 26.16
C THR A 406 32.50 -17.23 25.27
N PHE A 407 33.40 -17.20 24.29
CA PHE A 407 33.48 -16.16 23.28
C PHE A 407 33.38 -16.76 21.88
N THR A 408 32.79 -16.08 20.95
CA THR A 408 32.65 -16.54 19.54
C THR A 408 33.23 -15.55 18.57
N ALA A 409 33.92 -16.04 17.56
CA ALA A 409 34.31 -15.28 16.38
C ALA A 409 33.78 -15.96 15.13
N LYS A 410 33.27 -15.19 14.17
CA LYS A 410 32.72 -15.73 12.92
C LYS A 410 33.38 -15.09 11.71
N GLY A 411 33.67 -15.92 10.73
CA GLY A 411 34.15 -15.51 9.43
C GLY A 411 33.36 -16.18 8.31
N THR A 412 33.40 -15.58 7.14
CA THR A 412 32.73 -16.09 5.95
C THR A 412 33.70 -16.05 4.78
N ARG A 413 33.77 -17.13 4.00
CA ARG A 413 34.51 -17.20 2.75
C ARG A 413 33.62 -17.67 1.64
N VAL A 414 33.52 -16.89 0.56
CA VAL A 414 32.76 -17.25 -0.63
C VAL A 414 33.48 -18.36 -1.37
N ILE A 415 32.77 -19.42 -1.72
CA ILE A 415 33.24 -20.53 -2.52
C ILE A 415 32.82 -20.39 -3.96
N SER A 416 31.54 -20.01 -4.19
CA SER A 416 30.97 -19.72 -5.51
C SER A 416 29.98 -18.55 -5.40
N GLU A 417 30.19 -17.53 -6.21
CA GLU A 417 29.32 -16.34 -6.26
C GLU A 417 27.92 -16.67 -6.79
N GLY A 418 27.79 -17.64 -7.68
CA GLY A 418 26.50 -18.07 -8.24
C GLY A 418 25.63 -16.91 -8.69
N TRP A 419 24.33 -16.96 -8.38
CA TRP A 419 23.37 -15.94 -8.77
C TRP A 419 23.64 -14.53 -8.18
N LYS A 420 24.41 -14.43 -7.10
CA LYS A 420 24.72 -13.12 -6.47
C LYS A 420 25.64 -12.25 -7.33
N GLU A 421 26.48 -12.84 -8.15
CA GLU A 421 27.34 -12.11 -9.10
C GLU A 421 26.48 -11.27 -10.05
N ILE A 422 25.40 -11.84 -10.60
CA ILE A 422 24.48 -11.16 -11.50
C ILE A 422 23.77 -9.99 -10.79
N GLU A 423 23.31 -10.21 -9.56
CA GLU A 423 22.66 -9.15 -8.79
C GLU A 423 23.65 -8.02 -8.45
N GLN A 424 24.91 -8.34 -8.16
CA GLN A 424 25.94 -7.37 -7.87
C GLN A 424 26.29 -6.50 -9.10
N ILE A 425 26.37 -7.10 -10.29
CA ILE A 425 26.55 -6.36 -11.55
C ILE A 425 25.43 -5.33 -11.73
N PHE A 426 24.17 -5.74 -11.53
CA PHE A 426 23.02 -4.82 -11.61
C PHE A 426 23.10 -3.69 -10.57
N ARG A 427 23.44 -4.02 -9.32
CA ARG A 427 23.57 -3.03 -8.24
C ARG A 427 24.71 -2.03 -8.50
N SER A 428 25.83 -2.51 -9.02
CA SER A 428 26.99 -1.67 -9.37
C SER A 428 26.67 -0.65 -10.45
N MET A 429 25.84 -1.02 -11.44
CA MET A 429 25.31 -0.09 -12.44
C MET A 429 24.52 1.07 -11.81
N LEU A 430 23.78 0.81 -10.72
CA LEU A 430 22.91 1.82 -10.09
C LEU A 430 23.66 2.74 -9.11
N LYS A 431 24.64 2.22 -8.38
CA LYS A 431 25.25 2.91 -7.21
C LYS A 431 26.77 3.02 -7.23
N GLY A 432 27.44 2.45 -8.24
CA GLY A 432 28.89 2.22 -8.21
C GLY A 432 29.27 1.04 -7.31
N ASN A 433 30.51 0.55 -7.45
CA ASN A 433 31.01 -0.59 -6.70
C ASN A 433 31.04 -0.27 -5.19
N GLN A 434 30.24 -0.99 -4.42
CA GLN A 434 30.40 -1.14 -2.97
C GLN A 434 30.78 -2.60 -2.75
N GLU A 435 32.07 -2.86 -2.58
CA GLU A 435 32.54 -4.19 -2.16
C GLU A 435 32.15 -4.40 -0.69
N GLU A 436 31.39 -5.45 -0.41
CA GLU A 436 31.23 -5.94 0.96
C GLU A 436 32.52 -6.71 1.32
N GLU A 437 33.33 -6.17 2.22
CA GLU A 437 34.50 -6.85 2.75
C GLU A 437 34.05 -8.11 3.51
N THR A 438 34.34 -9.28 2.95
CA THR A 438 34.18 -10.56 3.64
C THR A 438 35.33 -10.72 4.65
N LYS A 439 35.02 -10.72 5.95
CA LYS A 439 35.99 -10.97 7.01
C LYS A 439 36.29 -12.46 7.07
N GLN A 440 37.48 -12.85 6.61
CA GLN A 440 37.98 -14.19 6.80
C GLN A 440 38.54 -14.32 8.23
N LEU A 441 38.32 -15.49 8.88
CA LEU A 441 38.95 -15.80 10.16
C LEU A 441 40.36 -16.34 9.94
N PRO A 442 41.32 -15.99 10.85
CA PRO A 442 42.58 -16.73 10.96
C PRO A 442 42.31 -18.21 11.24
N VAL A 443 43.28 -19.05 10.92
CA VAL A 443 43.17 -20.48 11.18
C VAL A 443 43.50 -20.73 12.66
N PHE A 444 42.54 -21.34 13.38
CA PHE A 444 42.68 -21.76 14.76
C PHE A 444 42.59 -23.30 14.85
N ALA A 445 43.24 -23.87 15.86
CA ALA A 445 43.12 -25.29 16.17
C ALA A 445 42.46 -25.47 17.54
N GLU A 446 41.73 -26.58 17.71
CA GLU A 446 41.17 -26.93 19.03
C GLU A 446 42.30 -27.18 20.03
N GLY A 447 42.14 -26.67 21.26
CA GLY A 447 43.16 -26.70 22.31
C GLY A 447 44.24 -25.62 22.16
N GLN A 448 44.26 -24.85 21.09
CA GLN A 448 45.22 -23.76 20.90
C GLN A 448 45.03 -22.64 21.92
N ILE A 449 46.12 -22.27 22.60
CA ILE A 449 46.21 -21.06 23.41
C ILE A 449 46.47 -19.90 22.44
N VAL A 450 45.58 -18.91 22.46
CA VAL A 450 45.65 -17.71 21.61
C VAL A 450 45.99 -16.49 22.46
N PRO A 451 47.07 -15.74 22.15
CA PRO A 451 47.41 -14.58 22.93
C PRO A 451 46.32 -13.51 22.84
N MET A 452 45.89 -13.04 24.01
CA MET A 452 44.93 -11.93 24.11
C MET A 452 45.67 -10.60 24.11
N GLU A 453 45.34 -9.71 23.18
CA GLU A 453 45.89 -8.37 23.11
C GLU A 453 45.15 -7.41 24.05
N ASN A 454 43.82 -7.54 24.12
CA ASN A 454 43.01 -6.71 24.97
C ASN A 454 41.67 -7.39 25.29
N ALA A 455 41.06 -6.99 26.42
CA ALA A 455 39.70 -7.34 26.81
C ALA A 455 38.95 -6.04 27.24
N PHE A 456 37.81 -5.76 26.63
CA PHE A 456 37.01 -4.57 26.93
C PHE A 456 35.51 -4.84 26.88
N VAL A 457 34.74 -4.03 27.60
CA VAL A 457 33.28 -4.08 27.61
C VAL A 457 32.75 -3.12 26.57
N THR A 458 31.78 -3.56 25.79
CA THR A 458 31.00 -2.70 24.88
C THR A 458 29.55 -2.60 25.33
N GLU A 459 29.05 -1.38 25.43
CA GLU A 459 27.64 -1.11 25.74
C GLU A 459 26.83 -1.02 24.44
N HIS A 460 25.71 -1.69 24.43
CA HIS A 460 24.73 -1.68 23.37
C HIS A 460 23.34 -1.41 23.94
N PHE A 461 22.42 -1.07 23.06
CA PHE A 461 21.03 -0.85 23.45
C PHE A 461 20.09 -1.59 22.53
N THR A 462 18.99 -2.08 23.10
CA THR A 462 17.89 -2.58 22.29
C THR A 462 17.36 -1.46 21.39
N THR A 463 16.87 -1.80 20.20
CA THR A 463 16.31 -0.83 19.24
C THR A 463 14.84 -1.15 18.99
N PRO A 464 14.00 -0.13 18.79
CA PRO A 464 12.61 -0.35 18.45
C PRO A 464 12.50 -1.02 17.06
N PRO A 465 11.39 -1.67 16.76
CA PRO A 465 11.13 -2.14 15.40
C PRO A 465 11.16 -0.96 14.42
N LYS A 466 11.70 -1.20 13.23
CA LYS A 466 11.72 -0.14 12.19
C LYS A 466 10.29 0.16 11.71
N PRO A 467 9.95 1.42 11.38
CA PRO A 467 8.72 1.73 10.66
C PRO A 467 8.61 0.90 9.38
N TYR A 468 7.40 0.65 8.93
CA TYR A 468 7.21 -0.02 7.66
C TYR A 468 7.74 0.83 6.50
N SER A 469 8.44 0.19 5.56
CA SER A 469 8.62 0.67 4.19
C SER A 469 7.51 0.09 3.30
N GLU A 470 7.41 0.51 2.05
CA GLU A 470 6.46 -0.16 1.14
C GLU A 470 6.80 -1.64 0.93
N ASP A 471 8.10 -2.00 0.80
CA ASP A 471 8.55 -3.39 0.77
C ASP A 471 8.04 -4.19 1.97
N THR A 472 8.33 -3.72 3.18
CA THR A 472 7.97 -4.47 4.40
C THR A 472 6.47 -4.47 4.68
N LEU A 473 5.73 -3.41 4.30
CA LEU A 473 4.27 -3.37 4.41
C LEU A 473 3.61 -4.32 3.41
N LEU A 474 4.05 -4.35 2.15
CA LEU A 474 3.56 -5.29 1.16
C LEU A 474 3.78 -6.74 1.59
N SER A 475 4.96 -7.06 2.13
CA SER A 475 5.26 -8.38 2.72
C SER A 475 4.31 -8.71 3.86
N ALA A 476 4.08 -7.76 4.76
CA ALA A 476 3.16 -7.95 5.89
C ALA A 476 1.70 -8.11 5.43
N MET A 477 1.25 -7.34 4.42
CA MET A 477 -0.08 -7.52 3.82
C MET A 477 -0.24 -8.90 3.18
N GLU A 478 0.80 -9.40 2.50
CA GLU A 478 0.78 -10.71 1.85
C GLU A 478 0.71 -11.87 2.85
N THR A 479 1.34 -11.71 4.02
CA THR A 479 1.37 -12.73 5.06
C THR A 479 0.29 -12.56 6.13
N ALA A 480 -0.48 -11.46 6.08
CA ALA A 480 -1.51 -11.16 7.06
C ALA A 480 -2.55 -12.28 7.18
N GLY A 481 -2.89 -12.67 8.41
CA GLY A 481 -3.84 -13.74 8.70
C GLY A 481 -3.33 -15.16 8.47
N LYS A 482 -2.06 -15.35 8.09
CA LYS A 482 -1.51 -16.71 7.87
C LYS A 482 -1.37 -17.53 9.14
N GLU A 483 -1.17 -16.89 10.27
CA GLU A 483 -1.01 -17.58 11.56
C GLU A 483 -2.35 -18.06 12.14
N ASP A 484 -3.47 -17.46 11.71
CA ASP A 484 -4.79 -17.69 12.25
C ASP A 484 -5.65 -18.63 11.40
N LEU A 485 -5.17 -19.05 10.21
CA LEU A 485 -5.91 -19.93 9.30
C LEU A 485 -5.35 -21.36 9.31
N PRO A 486 -6.22 -22.40 9.13
CA PRO A 486 -5.79 -23.78 8.96
C PRO A 486 -4.78 -23.95 7.81
N GLU A 487 -3.88 -24.95 7.90
CA GLU A 487 -2.81 -25.17 6.92
C GLU A 487 -3.30 -25.45 5.49
N ASP A 488 -4.52 -25.94 5.35
CA ASP A 488 -5.11 -26.38 4.07
C ASP A 488 -5.80 -25.25 3.30
N VAL A 489 -5.82 -24.01 3.85
CA VAL A 489 -6.49 -22.86 3.24
C VAL A 489 -5.53 -22.06 2.40
N GLU A 490 -5.91 -21.76 1.14
CA GLU A 490 -5.17 -20.87 0.25
C GLU A 490 -5.04 -19.46 0.87
N ARG A 491 -3.84 -19.10 1.28
CA ARG A 491 -3.55 -17.95 2.12
C ARG A 491 -3.26 -16.70 1.27
N LYS A 492 -4.28 -15.93 0.91
CA LYS A 492 -4.13 -14.76 0.00
C LYS A 492 -3.75 -13.43 0.66
N GLY A 493 -3.73 -13.33 2.00
CA GLY A 493 -3.39 -12.11 2.74
C GLY A 493 -4.38 -10.95 2.51
N LEU A 494 -3.93 -9.72 2.80
CA LEU A 494 -4.71 -8.48 2.62
C LEU A 494 -4.61 -7.96 1.19
N GLY A 495 -5.72 -8.00 0.46
CA GLY A 495 -5.81 -7.53 -0.92
C GLY A 495 -5.04 -8.41 -1.92
N THR A 496 -5.34 -8.24 -3.18
CA THR A 496 -4.60 -8.90 -4.27
C THR A 496 -3.34 -8.11 -4.62
N PRO A 497 -2.33 -8.70 -5.27
CA PRO A 497 -1.14 -7.99 -5.72
C PRO A 497 -1.46 -6.67 -6.45
N ALA A 498 -2.45 -6.67 -7.33
CA ALA A 498 -2.86 -5.49 -8.09
C ALA A 498 -3.50 -4.38 -7.23
N THR A 499 -4.12 -4.71 -6.09
CA THR A 499 -4.87 -3.76 -5.26
C THR A 499 -4.11 -3.21 -4.07
N ARG A 500 -3.01 -3.87 -3.63
CA ARG A 500 -2.21 -3.44 -2.46
C ARG A 500 -1.64 -2.05 -2.64
N ALA A 501 -1.01 -1.78 -3.80
CA ALA A 501 -0.46 -0.46 -4.13
C ALA A 501 -1.53 0.65 -4.08
N VAL A 502 -2.70 0.39 -4.66
CA VAL A 502 -3.83 1.35 -4.66
C VAL A 502 -4.36 1.59 -3.25
N THR A 503 -4.32 0.58 -2.38
CA THR A 503 -4.72 0.71 -0.97
C THR A 503 -3.79 1.65 -0.22
N ILE A 504 -2.48 1.53 -0.40
CA ILE A 504 -1.48 2.43 0.20
C ILE A 504 -1.73 3.87 -0.26
N GLU A 505 -1.91 4.10 -1.56
CA GLU A 505 -2.19 5.43 -2.10
C GLU A 505 -3.50 6.02 -1.57
N LYS A 506 -4.56 5.21 -1.41
CA LYS A 506 -5.83 5.65 -0.82
C LYS A 506 -5.67 6.10 0.64
N LEU A 507 -4.88 5.39 1.45
CA LEU A 507 -4.60 5.77 2.83
C LEU A 507 -3.86 7.12 2.90
N ILE A 508 -2.89 7.34 2.00
CA ILE A 508 -2.14 8.60 1.93
C ILE A 508 -3.04 9.74 1.45
N ALA A 509 -3.80 9.53 0.38
CA ALA A 509 -4.73 10.52 -0.16
C ALA A 509 -5.84 10.91 0.84
N ALA A 510 -6.29 9.96 1.66
CA ALA A 510 -7.24 10.21 2.74
C ALA A 510 -6.62 10.90 3.97
N GLY A 511 -5.29 11.06 4.02
CA GLY A 511 -4.58 11.68 5.13
C GLY A 511 -4.48 10.80 6.38
N PHE A 512 -4.64 9.48 6.26
CA PHE A 512 -4.51 8.53 7.38
C PHE A 512 -3.10 7.97 7.52
N ALA A 513 -2.31 8.01 6.44
CA ALA A 513 -0.91 7.65 6.44
C ALA A 513 -0.10 8.68 5.64
N GLU A 514 1.20 8.74 5.88
CA GLU A 514 2.14 9.61 5.14
C GLU A 514 3.46 8.90 4.88
N ARG A 515 4.15 9.34 3.81
CA ARG A 515 5.52 8.90 3.51
C ARG A 515 6.52 9.84 4.17
N LYS A 516 7.42 9.31 5.01
CA LYS A 516 8.60 10.04 5.53
C LYS A 516 9.87 9.35 5.02
N GLY A 517 10.44 9.89 3.96
CA GLY A 517 11.52 9.22 3.23
C GLY A 517 11.04 7.88 2.67
N LYS A 518 11.69 6.78 3.07
CA LYS A 518 11.28 5.41 2.69
C LYS A 518 10.22 4.80 3.61
N SER A 519 9.90 5.46 4.72
CA SER A 519 8.98 4.93 5.74
C SER A 519 7.54 5.37 5.48
N LEU A 520 6.61 4.44 5.76
CA LEU A 520 5.17 4.69 5.82
C LEU A 520 4.76 4.74 7.29
N ILE A 521 4.19 5.86 7.71
CA ILE A 521 3.75 6.05 9.08
C ILE A 521 2.28 6.48 9.13
N PRO A 522 1.51 6.07 10.14
CA PRO A 522 0.17 6.56 10.33
C PRO A 522 0.20 8.02 10.80
N THR A 523 -0.77 8.81 10.35
CA THR A 523 -1.00 10.15 10.89
C THR A 523 -1.78 10.07 12.22
N ASP A 524 -1.86 11.18 12.96
CA ASP A 524 -2.75 11.28 14.13
C ASP A 524 -4.22 10.92 13.79
N ALA A 525 -4.69 11.34 12.61
CA ALA A 525 -6.02 10.97 12.14
C ALA A 525 -6.16 9.47 11.89
N GLY A 526 -5.13 8.82 11.35
CA GLY A 526 -5.09 7.37 11.15
C GLY A 526 -5.09 6.61 12.47
N MET A 527 -4.26 7.02 13.44
CA MET A 527 -4.23 6.42 14.79
C MET A 527 -5.58 6.54 15.49
N LYS A 528 -6.21 7.71 15.45
CA LYS A 528 -7.54 7.94 16.03
C LYS A 528 -8.62 7.10 15.36
N LEU A 529 -8.56 6.93 14.03
CA LEU A 529 -9.51 6.08 13.31
C LEU A 529 -9.43 4.64 13.80
N ILE A 530 -8.23 4.05 13.86
CA ILE A 530 -8.07 2.65 14.31
C ILE A 530 -8.52 2.46 15.75
N ALA A 531 -8.27 3.44 16.63
CA ALA A 531 -8.64 3.35 18.05
C ALA A 531 -10.16 3.32 18.32
N ILE A 532 -11.00 3.68 17.35
CA ILE A 532 -12.47 3.68 17.51
C ILE A 532 -13.19 2.59 16.71
N LEU A 533 -12.49 1.95 15.79
CA LEU A 533 -13.08 0.90 14.97
C LEU A 533 -13.07 -0.44 15.70
N PRO A 534 -14.10 -1.28 15.50
CA PRO A 534 -14.14 -2.63 16.06
C PRO A 534 -13.09 -3.53 15.38
N GLU A 535 -12.68 -4.56 16.09
CA GLU A 535 -11.69 -5.54 15.62
C GLU A 535 -12.09 -6.19 14.30
N THR A 536 -13.36 -6.46 14.10
CA THR A 536 -13.90 -7.03 12.85
C THR A 536 -13.54 -6.23 11.60
N LEU A 537 -13.39 -4.90 11.72
CA LEU A 537 -12.98 -4.01 10.61
C LEU A 537 -11.47 -3.75 10.57
N THR A 538 -10.73 -3.98 11.65
CA THR A 538 -9.29 -3.74 11.76
C THR A 538 -8.47 -5.00 11.58
N SER A 539 -9.06 -6.18 11.80
CA SER A 539 -8.43 -7.48 11.60
C SER A 539 -8.32 -7.86 10.11
N PRO A 540 -7.23 -8.50 9.68
CA PRO A 540 -7.10 -9.07 8.34
C PRO A 540 -8.02 -10.29 8.11
N MET A 541 -8.52 -10.95 9.17
CA MET A 541 -9.32 -12.18 9.10
C MET A 541 -10.55 -12.05 8.22
N LEU A 542 -11.32 -10.96 8.37
CA LEU A 542 -12.49 -10.69 7.54
C LEU A 542 -12.15 -10.72 6.04
N THR A 543 -11.00 -10.16 5.67
CA THR A 543 -10.55 -10.17 4.27
C THR A 543 -10.18 -11.57 3.81
N ALA A 544 -9.51 -12.35 4.64
CA ALA A 544 -9.10 -13.71 4.31
C ALA A 544 -10.31 -14.63 4.11
N GLU A 545 -11.31 -14.58 5.01
CA GLU A 545 -12.56 -15.31 4.90
C GLU A 545 -13.33 -14.96 3.61
N TRP A 546 -13.40 -13.67 3.27
CA TRP A 546 -14.06 -13.26 2.04
C TRP A 546 -13.34 -13.78 0.79
N GLU A 547 -12.01 -13.65 0.72
CA GLU A 547 -11.26 -14.13 -0.45
C GLU A 547 -11.38 -15.64 -0.62
N GLN A 548 -11.49 -16.41 0.47
CA GLN A 548 -11.79 -17.84 0.43
C GLN A 548 -13.16 -18.12 -0.19
N GLN A 549 -14.22 -17.44 0.29
CA GLN A 549 -15.58 -17.60 -0.25
C GLN A 549 -15.65 -17.13 -1.71
N LEU A 550 -15.02 -16.01 -2.05
CA LEU A 550 -14.98 -15.49 -3.42
C LEU A 550 -14.21 -16.43 -4.37
N THR A 551 -13.19 -17.13 -3.88
CA THR A 551 -12.49 -18.17 -4.64
C THR A 551 -13.39 -19.39 -4.89
N ALA A 552 -14.13 -19.84 -3.88
CA ALA A 552 -15.10 -20.90 -4.04
C ALA A 552 -16.22 -20.53 -5.04
N ILE A 553 -16.71 -19.27 -5.02
CA ILE A 553 -17.67 -18.76 -6.01
C ILE A 553 -17.03 -18.78 -7.42
N ALA A 554 -15.78 -18.34 -7.58
CA ALA A 554 -15.10 -18.33 -8.87
C ALA A 554 -14.90 -19.74 -9.47
N ARG A 555 -14.87 -20.77 -8.61
CA ARG A 555 -14.82 -22.19 -9.01
C ARG A 555 -16.20 -22.81 -9.23
N GLY A 556 -17.29 -22.08 -8.95
CA GLY A 556 -18.65 -22.60 -8.99
C GLY A 556 -19.02 -23.52 -7.82
N GLU A 557 -18.24 -23.52 -6.73
CA GLU A 557 -18.39 -24.38 -5.55
C GLU A 557 -19.26 -23.73 -4.45
N ALA A 558 -19.51 -22.42 -4.52
CA ALA A 558 -20.30 -21.67 -3.53
C ALA A 558 -21.34 -20.76 -4.17
N ASP A 559 -22.46 -20.55 -3.47
CA ASP A 559 -23.55 -19.69 -3.94
C ASP A 559 -23.27 -18.19 -3.65
N PRO A 560 -23.30 -17.33 -4.70
CA PRO A 560 -23.14 -15.89 -4.56
C PRO A 560 -24.13 -15.21 -3.59
N SER A 561 -25.37 -15.68 -3.53
CA SER A 561 -26.43 -15.07 -2.72
C SER A 561 -26.18 -15.31 -1.23
N THR A 562 -25.69 -16.47 -0.85
CA THR A 562 -25.34 -16.81 0.53
C THR A 562 -24.24 -15.87 1.04
N PHE A 563 -23.21 -15.61 0.22
CA PHE A 563 -22.14 -14.67 0.55
C PHE A 563 -22.68 -13.25 0.78
N LEU A 564 -23.50 -12.74 -0.16
CA LEU A 564 -24.03 -11.37 -0.06
C LEU A 564 -24.99 -11.19 1.11
N ASN A 565 -25.80 -12.20 1.43
CA ASN A 565 -26.68 -12.18 2.60
C ASN A 565 -25.88 -12.11 3.91
N GLY A 566 -24.76 -12.84 3.99
CA GLY A 566 -23.84 -12.75 5.11
C GLY A 566 -23.27 -11.33 5.29
N ILE A 567 -22.93 -10.68 4.18
CA ILE A 567 -22.44 -9.27 4.20
C ILE A 567 -23.54 -8.32 4.69
N CYS A 568 -24.77 -8.47 4.21
CA CYS A 568 -25.89 -7.62 4.66
C CYS A 568 -26.17 -7.79 6.16
N SER A 569 -26.10 -9.02 6.68
CA SER A 569 -26.22 -9.30 8.12
C SER A 569 -25.10 -8.61 8.90
N MET A 570 -23.85 -8.82 8.50
CA MET A 570 -22.69 -8.21 9.16
C MET A 570 -22.78 -6.67 9.20
N VAL A 571 -23.21 -6.03 8.12
CA VAL A 571 -23.41 -4.57 8.06
C VAL A 571 -24.52 -4.12 9.02
N THR A 572 -25.60 -4.88 9.11
CA THR A 572 -26.72 -4.60 10.03
C THR A 572 -26.27 -4.69 11.48
N ASP A 573 -25.57 -5.76 11.83
CA ASP A 573 -25.00 -5.97 13.17
C ASP A 573 -24.00 -4.89 13.55
N LEU A 574 -23.15 -4.48 12.61
CA LEU A 574 -22.21 -3.38 12.81
C LEU A 574 -22.91 -2.09 13.23
N ILE A 575 -24.01 -1.73 12.57
CA ILE A 575 -24.76 -0.50 12.86
C ILE A 575 -25.49 -0.60 14.20
N GLN A 576 -26.11 -1.75 14.50
CA GLN A 576 -26.83 -1.97 15.75
C GLN A 576 -25.88 -1.90 16.96
N ASN A 577 -24.69 -2.52 16.86
CA ASN A 577 -23.71 -2.56 17.93
C ASN A 577 -22.95 -1.24 18.14
N HIS A 578 -22.98 -0.32 17.16
CA HIS A 578 -22.23 0.96 17.20
C HIS A 578 -23.18 2.17 17.07
N SER A 579 -24.25 2.19 17.85
CA SER A 579 -25.23 3.29 17.83
C SER A 579 -24.79 4.53 18.58
N HIS A 580 -23.71 4.47 19.38
CA HIS A 580 -23.24 5.55 20.25
C HIS A 580 -21.72 5.73 20.18
N VAL A 581 -21.29 6.98 20.42
CA VAL A 581 -19.86 7.32 20.50
C VAL A 581 -19.27 6.70 21.76
N SER A 582 -18.21 5.90 21.63
CA SER A 582 -17.47 5.33 22.76
C SER A 582 -16.79 6.42 23.59
N ASP A 583 -16.51 6.16 24.86
CA ASP A 583 -15.81 7.14 25.74
C ASP A 583 -14.38 7.42 25.28
N THR A 584 -13.72 6.43 24.69
CA THR A 584 -12.43 6.61 24.01
C THR A 584 -12.58 7.55 22.83
N GLY A 585 -13.58 7.35 21.99
CA GLY A 585 -13.86 8.21 20.84
C GLY A 585 -14.18 9.65 21.25
N LYS A 586 -14.99 9.85 22.30
CA LYS A 586 -15.26 11.22 22.81
C LYS A 586 -13.97 11.96 23.20
N ARG A 587 -13.01 11.25 23.80
CA ARG A 587 -11.71 11.84 24.19
C ARG A 587 -10.82 12.13 22.98
N LEU A 588 -10.71 11.18 22.04
CA LEU A 588 -9.82 11.28 20.88
C LEU A 588 -10.29 12.30 19.86
N PHE A 589 -11.61 12.46 19.68
CA PHE A 589 -12.22 13.39 18.73
C PHE A 589 -12.77 14.66 19.40
N ALA A 590 -12.49 14.84 20.71
CA ALA A 590 -12.69 16.15 21.32
C ALA A 590 -11.92 17.18 20.49
N PRO A 591 -12.55 18.32 20.12
CA PRO A 591 -11.81 19.35 19.39
C PRO A 591 -10.56 19.70 20.19
N ASP A 592 -9.41 19.84 19.54
CA ASP A 592 -8.20 20.45 20.12
C ASP A 592 -8.53 21.92 20.41
N GLN A 593 -9.22 22.14 21.50
CA GLN A 593 -9.63 23.45 21.94
C GLN A 593 -8.44 24.06 22.69
N ILE A 594 -7.50 24.64 21.94
CA ILE A 594 -6.51 25.50 22.55
C ILE A 594 -7.30 26.66 23.16
N ALA A 595 -7.29 26.73 24.48
CA ALA A 595 -7.94 27.79 25.20
C ALA A 595 -7.48 29.16 24.68
N VAL A 596 -8.41 30.05 24.39
CA VAL A 596 -8.13 31.42 23.96
C VAL A 596 -7.79 32.28 25.18
N GLY A 597 -8.28 31.91 26.33
CA GLY A 597 -8.06 32.55 27.64
C GLY A 597 -8.98 31.95 28.70
N ASN A 598 -9.00 32.53 29.86
CA ASN A 598 -9.88 32.12 30.94
C ASN A 598 -11.16 32.95 30.94
N CYS A 599 -12.27 32.33 31.28
CA CYS A 599 -13.57 32.99 31.42
C CYS A 599 -13.57 34.00 32.55
N PRO A 600 -13.94 35.25 32.31
CA PRO A 600 -13.97 36.27 33.38
C PRO A 600 -15.06 36.02 34.43
N ARG A 601 -16.08 35.19 34.13
CA ARG A 601 -17.16 34.85 35.04
C ARG A 601 -16.81 33.70 36.00
N CYS A 602 -16.22 32.61 35.49
CA CYS A 602 -16.02 31.36 36.25
C CYS A 602 -14.57 30.84 36.27
N GLY A 603 -13.64 31.52 35.58
CA GLY A 603 -12.23 31.12 35.50
C GLY A 603 -11.92 29.93 34.59
N ARG A 604 -12.91 29.20 34.08
CA ARG A 604 -12.72 28.06 33.22
C ARG A 604 -12.24 28.48 31.81
N PRO A 605 -11.60 27.57 31.07
CA PRO A 605 -11.12 27.87 29.68
C PRO A 605 -12.22 28.38 28.76
N VAL A 606 -11.90 29.36 27.93
CA VAL A 606 -12.73 29.84 26.82
C VAL A 606 -12.14 29.30 25.52
N TYR A 607 -12.97 28.70 24.70
CA TYR A 607 -12.59 28.07 23.43
C TYR A 607 -13.13 28.83 22.24
N GLU A 608 -12.47 28.66 21.08
CA GLU A 608 -12.90 29.23 19.82
C GLU A 608 -13.84 28.28 19.07
N GLY A 609 -15.06 28.72 18.82
CA GLY A 609 -16.01 28.08 17.92
C GLY A 609 -16.01 28.72 16.51
N ARG A 610 -16.79 28.18 15.62
CA ARG A 610 -16.90 28.70 14.24
C ARG A 610 -17.41 30.14 14.19
N LYS A 611 -18.37 30.51 15.06
CA LYS A 611 -19.04 31.81 15.08
C LYS A 611 -18.79 32.61 16.36
N ASN A 612 -18.15 32.04 17.36
CA ASN A 612 -18.04 32.65 18.68
C ASN A 612 -16.82 32.13 19.46
N PHE A 613 -16.54 32.78 20.60
CA PHE A 613 -15.69 32.28 21.67
C PHE A 613 -16.57 31.97 22.87
N PHE A 614 -16.52 30.77 23.43
CA PHE A 614 -17.44 30.31 24.47
C PHE A 614 -16.72 29.63 25.65
N CYS A 615 -17.27 29.80 26.83
CA CYS A 615 -16.79 29.13 28.02
C CYS A 615 -16.99 27.61 27.92
N SER A 616 -16.00 26.83 28.39
CA SER A 616 -16.09 25.38 28.51
C SER A 616 -17.24 24.89 29.38
N ASP A 617 -17.64 25.71 30.35
CA ASP A 617 -18.82 25.47 31.15
C ASP A 617 -20.06 26.07 30.49
N ARG A 618 -20.93 25.19 29.97
CA ARG A 618 -22.17 25.60 29.33
C ARG A 618 -23.15 26.29 30.28
N ALA A 619 -23.08 25.96 31.59
CA ALA A 619 -23.93 26.60 32.62
C ALA A 619 -23.49 28.05 32.91
N CYS A 620 -22.24 28.41 32.65
CA CYS A 620 -21.72 29.76 32.81
C CYS A 620 -22.32 30.78 31.82
N GLY A 621 -22.67 30.33 30.62
CA GLY A 621 -23.32 31.17 29.58
C GLY A 621 -22.44 32.27 28.97
N PHE A 622 -21.13 32.34 29.29
CA PHE A 622 -20.22 33.33 28.70
C PHE A 622 -19.93 33.03 27.24
N VAL A 623 -20.26 33.96 26.35
CA VAL A 623 -20.04 33.83 24.90
C VAL A 623 -19.72 35.21 24.29
N LEU A 624 -18.60 35.28 23.53
CA LEU A 624 -18.26 36.42 22.68
C LEU A 624 -18.54 36.05 21.20
N TRP A 625 -19.41 36.76 20.55
CA TRP A 625 -19.73 36.52 19.14
C TRP A 625 -18.76 37.24 18.20
N LYS A 626 -18.23 36.54 17.18
CA LYS A 626 -17.28 37.09 16.20
C LYS A 626 -17.94 38.21 15.37
N ASN A 627 -19.19 38.04 15.07
CA ASN A 627 -20.04 38.98 14.31
C ASN A 627 -20.99 39.77 15.18
N ASP A 628 -20.61 40.06 16.46
CA ASP A 628 -21.40 40.92 17.31
C ASP A 628 -21.68 42.29 16.68
N HIS A 629 -22.86 42.86 16.92
CA HIS A 629 -23.27 44.14 16.34
C HIS A 629 -22.28 45.27 16.63
N PHE A 630 -21.64 45.27 17.79
CA PHE A 630 -20.60 46.24 18.13
C PHE A 630 -19.47 46.25 17.14
N TRP A 631 -18.97 45.05 16.74
CA TRP A 631 -17.87 44.89 15.80
C TRP A 631 -18.32 45.15 14.37
N VAL A 632 -19.43 44.56 13.96
CA VAL A 632 -19.97 44.68 12.58
C VAL A 632 -20.27 46.12 12.21
N SER A 633 -20.94 46.88 13.09
CA SER A 633 -21.24 48.28 12.86
C SER A 633 -19.99 49.17 12.76
N ARG A 634 -18.85 48.67 13.24
CA ARG A 634 -17.54 49.35 13.12
C ARG A 634 -16.63 48.77 12.04
N LYS A 635 -17.20 47.96 11.13
CA LYS A 635 -16.51 47.28 10.03
C LYS A 635 -15.34 46.44 10.50
N LYS A 636 -15.49 45.76 11.62
CA LYS A 636 -14.51 44.84 12.24
C LYS A 636 -15.17 43.51 12.57
N GLU A 637 -14.34 42.49 12.71
CA GLU A 637 -14.71 41.18 13.25
C GLU A 637 -13.83 40.89 14.45
N LEU A 638 -14.40 40.25 15.47
CA LEU A 638 -13.64 39.87 16.66
C LEU A 638 -12.72 38.67 16.33
N THR A 639 -11.44 38.93 16.20
CA THR A 639 -10.42 37.89 15.92
C THR A 639 -10.01 37.15 17.18
N ARG A 640 -9.39 35.96 17.03
CA ARG A 640 -8.85 35.16 18.12
C ARG A 640 -7.87 35.97 19.01
N LYS A 641 -6.99 36.74 18.38
CA LYS A 641 -6.03 37.59 19.10
C LYS A 641 -6.72 38.67 19.95
N MET A 642 -7.73 39.30 19.38
CA MET A 642 -8.52 40.30 20.08
C MET A 642 -9.29 39.70 21.25
N ALA A 643 -9.89 38.52 21.05
CA ALA A 643 -10.59 37.80 22.12
C ALA A 643 -9.63 37.41 23.25
N ALA A 644 -8.42 36.90 22.93
CA ALA A 644 -7.41 36.56 23.91
C ALA A 644 -6.97 37.76 24.77
N ASP A 645 -6.73 38.92 24.12
CA ASP A 645 -6.38 40.15 24.81
C ASP A 645 -7.52 40.68 25.71
N LEU A 646 -8.77 40.63 25.22
CA LEU A 646 -9.96 40.98 25.99
C LEU A 646 -10.14 40.07 27.21
N LEU A 647 -9.98 38.76 27.06
CA LEU A 647 -10.08 37.79 28.15
C LEU A 647 -8.96 37.98 29.19
N LYS A 648 -7.75 38.33 28.75
CA LYS A 648 -6.58 38.49 29.63
C LYS A 648 -6.54 39.82 30.38
N ARG A 649 -6.95 40.90 29.69
CA ARG A 649 -6.74 42.28 30.17
C ARG A 649 -8.04 43.05 30.35
N GLY A 650 -9.18 42.49 30.00
CA GLY A 650 -10.47 43.19 30.01
C GLY A 650 -10.60 44.29 28.95
N ARG A 651 -9.52 44.61 28.21
CA ARG A 651 -9.47 45.70 27.22
C ARG A 651 -8.45 45.45 26.11
N ILE A 652 -8.71 46.06 24.94
CA ILE A 652 -7.83 46.01 23.77
C ILE A 652 -7.83 47.34 23.02
N TYR A 653 -6.67 47.84 22.55
CA TYR A 653 -6.58 48.96 21.65
C TYR A 653 -6.78 48.50 20.21
N VAL A 654 -7.78 49.07 19.51
CA VAL A 654 -8.16 48.71 18.15
C VAL A 654 -8.03 49.92 17.23
N LYS A 655 -7.25 49.77 16.16
CA LYS A 655 -7.07 50.77 15.14
C LYS A 655 -8.14 50.65 14.04
N GLY A 656 -8.52 51.76 13.46
CA GLY A 656 -9.38 51.79 12.27
C GLY A 656 -10.80 51.30 12.51
N LEU A 657 -11.42 51.56 13.66
CA LEU A 657 -12.84 51.38 13.90
C LEU A 657 -13.63 52.39 13.07
N TRP A 658 -14.71 51.98 12.41
CA TRP A 658 -15.49 52.85 11.56
C TRP A 658 -16.57 53.57 12.35
N SER A 659 -16.76 54.86 12.09
CA SER A 659 -17.86 55.65 12.63
C SER A 659 -18.83 55.99 11.52
N GLU A 660 -20.02 55.38 11.52
CA GLU A 660 -21.10 55.73 10.57
C GLU A 660 -21.50 57.22 10.67
N LYS A 661 -21.59 57.74 11.90
CA LYS A 661 -22.02 59.13 12.17
C LYS A 661 -21.03 60.18 11.63
N LYS A 662 -19.75 59.86 11.54
CA LYS A 662 -18.67 60.77 11.08
C LYS A 662 -18.11 60.38 9.72
N GLY A 663 -18.48 59.27 9.16
CA GLY A 663 -17.98 58.77 7.86
C GLY A 663 -16.45 58.54 7.81
N LYS A 664 -15.79 58.27 8.93
CA LYS A 664 -14.31 58.09 9.01
C LYS A 664 -13.91 57.07 10.03
N ALA A 665 -12.70 56.53 9.82
CA ALA A 665 -12.06 55.61 10.75
C ALA A 665 -11.49 56.35 11.98
N TYR A 666 -11.49 55.69 13.14
CA TYR A 666 -10.89 56.16 14.38
C TYR A 666 -10.30 55.03 15.18
N ASP A 667 -9.42 55.35 16.08
CA ASP A 667 -8.77 54.39 16.98
C ASP A 667 -9.33 54.57 18.39
N ALA A 668 -9.55 53.45 19.11
CA ALA A 668 -10.03 53.52 20.48
C ALA A 668 -9.65 52.24 21.26
N THR A 669 -9.63 52.34 22.58
CA THR A 669 -9.58 51.18 23.45
C THR A 669 -11.00 50.63 23.65
N VAL A 670 -11.19 49.35 23.34
CA VAL A 670 -12.43 48.63 23.58
C VAL A 670 -12.30 47.87 24.90
N LEU A 671 -13.25 48.08 25.80
CA LEU A 671 -13.39 47.43 27.08
C LEU A 671 -14.46 46.34 27.00
N LEU A 672 -14.16 45.18 27.63
CA LEU A 672 -15.15 44.13 27.82
C LEU A 672 -16.08 44.54 28.96
N ASP A 673 -17.36 44.67 28.67
CA ASP A 673 -18.38 45.07 29.65
C ASP A 673 -19.34 43.92 29.92
N ASP A 674 -18.92 43.03 30.81
CA ASP A 674 -19.70 41.86 31.21
C ASP A 674 -20.54 42.17 32.46
N THR A 675 -21.84 42.35 32.28
CA THR A 675 -22.78 42.57 33.39
C THR A 675 -23.36 41.28 34.00
N GLY A 676 -22.87 40.11 33.60
CA GLY A 676 -23.40 38.80 34.03
C GLY A 676 -24.69 38.39 33.30
N GLY A 677 -25.21 39.20 32.35
CA GLY A 677 -26.42 38.91 31.60
C GLY A 677 -26.20 37.95 30.45
N LYS A 678 -27.26 37.74 29.63
CA LYS A 678 -27.23 36.83 28.48
C LYS A 678 -26.28 37.29 27.39
N TYR A 679 -26.04 38.58 27.25
CA TYR A 679 -25.19 39.18 26.23
C TYR A 679 -24.05 39.93 26.90
N ILE A 680 -22.91 39.91 26.24
CA ILE A 680 -21.71 40.64 26.69
C ILE A 680 -21.64 41.90 25.83
N ASN A 681 -21.41 43.04 26.44
CA ASN A 681 -21.29 44.33 25.83
C ASN A 681 -19.87 44.80 25.67
N PHE A 682 -19.63 45.83 24.90
CA PHE A 682 -18.34 46.47 24.72
C PHE A 682 -18.48 47.97 24.90
N LYS A 683 -17.55 48.61 25.63
CA LYS A 683 -17.46 50.04 25.81
C LYS A 683 -16.24 50.62 25.10
N LEU A 684 -16.34 51.88 24.69
CA LEU A 684 -15.21 52.61 24.08
C LEU A 684 -14.61 53.57 25.07
N GLU A 685 -13.29 53.51 25.20
CA GLU A 685 -12.48 54.47 25.92
C GLU A 685 -11.57 55.21 24.93
N PHE A 686 -11.64 56.54 24.95
CA PHE A 686 -10.80 57.37 24.09
C PHE A 686 -9.65 57.93 24.92
N GLN A 687 -8.42 57.80 24.42
CA GLN A 687 -7.32 58.51 25.02
C GLN A 687 -7.53 60.02 24.88
N MET A 688 -7.64 60.74 25.98
CA MET A 688 -7.54 62.20 25.93
C MET A 688 -6.14 62.53 25.40
N LYS A 689 -6.06 63.18 24.24
CA LYS A 689 -4.81 63.84 23.87
C LYS A 689 -4.52 64.87 24.92
N GLY A 690 -3.53 64.65 25.75
CA GLY A 690 -2.97 65.68 26.60
C GLY A 690 -2.63 66.91 25.77
N ARG A 691 -3.07 68.08 26.19
CA ARG A 691 -2.70 69.38 25.62
C ARG A 691 -1.21 69.65 25.83
#